data_2d2b3363f7de7cca3d1fbc6d91fffc73
#
_entry.id   2d2b3363f7de7cca3d1fbc6d91fffc73
#
_cell.length_a   1.000
_cell.length_b   1.000
_cell.length_c   1.000
_cell.angle_alpha   90.00
_cell.angle_beta   90.00
_cell.angle_gamma   90.00
#
_symmetry.space_group_name_H-M   'P 1'
#
loop_
_entity.id
_entity.type
_entity.pdbx_description
1 polymer ?
#
loop_
_entity_poly.entity_id
_entity_poly.type
_entity_poly.pdbx_seq_one_letter_code
_entity_poly.pdbx_strand_id
1 'polypeptide(L)'
;MPFPALLVFLDACVGQRCVVDPYYKVPTHFYRAFCELRFSPFMAEKSGPKRLVIVESATKAKKIAPYLGDDYIVEASVGHIRDLPRGAADVPTKYKKEPWARLGVNTENGFAPLYVVSPDKKKKVADLKQKLKLVDELLLATDPDREGEAIAWHLLEVLKPKVPVKRMVFNEITKPAILAAAENTRELDANLVDAQETRRILDRLYGYEVSPVLWKKVMPRLSAGRVQSVATRVIVERERERMAFVSAEYWDIEAEFDTGKPDTDGNPHQFTGRLTSVDGKRVATGRDFNDRGELKGDAVVVNKQRAEALVAELTGAPMNVAKVEEKPYTRRPYAPFMTSTLQQEAGRKLHFTSERTMRIAQRLYENGHITYMRTDSTTLSEQGLKAAREQAISLYGNDYVAEGPRRYDRKVKNSQEAHEAIRPAGEHFATPGELHAQLDAEEFKLYELIWQRTVASQMADAKGTSMKVTIAGKNAEFSATGRTITFPGFLRAYVEITKLSDGRDLADNAERHLPRLAEGDALDVNKLEVDEHSTNPPARYTEASLVKKMEELGIGRPSTYASIIKTIQDRGYVYSRGNALVPSWVAFAVVGLLEKSFSALVDYDFTSSMEDELDDIAAGREDGTEWLTGFYFGDAAASDATAESIACHGGLKALVGDNLEHIDARLVNSLELFQDSEGRAVNVRVGRYGPYIERQIGVSADGEAEYQRANLSDTTTPDELTLDVAEKLFATPQSGRELGRNPKNDRMIVAKEGRFGPYVTELVNDDERVQVEAKAEEIVASERKAEDEQRAAEGKRAKNWETKTAVKQKEKRIAEIVDETLKPGTASLFKDMEPATVTLEQALQLLSLPREVGVDPSDNAPITAQNGRYGPYLKKGNDSRSLASEEQIFTITLDEARRIYAEPKRRGRGATSQSVIKELGDNDVSGKPMSVRDGRFGPYVTDGTTNASLRRGDDPTELTDARANELLSERRAKEAADGGAEKKATKKAAKKSTKKTTVKKAVKKPAKTTKRVVKAGRKK
;
A
#
# COMPACT_ATOMS: atom_id res chain seq x y z
N MET A 1 -61.17 14.13 52.48
CA MET A 1 -59.84 14.86 52.34
C MET A 1 -59.39 14.77 50.90
N PRO A 2 -59.01 15.87 50.31
CA PRO A 2 -58.81 15.95 48.85
C PRO A 2 -57.43 15.33 48.42
N PHE A 3 -57.46 14.80 47.23
CA PHE A 3 -56.44 14.04 46.50
C PHE A 3 -55.00 14.57 46.34
N PRO A 4 -54.65 15.80 46.73
CA PRO A 4 -53.29 16.27 46.56
C PRO A 4 -52.26 15.83 47.62
N ALA A 5 -52.71 15.26 48.76
CA ALA A 5 -51.77 14.88 49.83
C ALA A 5 -51.21 13.49 49.72
N LEU A 6 -51.68 12.66 48.75
CA LEU A 6 -51.20 11.29 48.54
C LEU A 6 -50.01 11.22 47.50
N LEU A 7 -49.84 12.22 46.69
CA LEU A 7 -48.77 12.26 45.66
C LEU A 7 -47.44 12.71 46.24
N VAL A 8 -47.44 13.46 47.34
CA VAL A 8 -46.16 13.91 47.96
C VAL A 8 -45.49 12.85 48.83
N PHE A 9 -46.22 11.77 49.13
CA PHE A 9 -45.67 10.66 49.97
C PHE A 9 -45.00 9.54 49.15
N LEU A 10 -45.23 9.53 47.85
CA LEU A 10 -44.65 8.52 46.94
C LEU A 10 -43.26 8.87 46.39
N ASP A 11 -42.92 10.13 46.34
CA ASP A 11 -41.58 10.57 45.85
C ASP A 11 -40.48 10.54 46.92
N ALA A 12 -40.83 10.31 48.21
CA ALA A 12 -39.84 10.31 49.30
C ALA A 12 -39.28 8.91 49.64
N CYS A 13 -39.74 7.82 48.97
CA CYS A 13 -39.35 6.44 49.30
C CYS A 13 -38.39 5.76 48.33
N VAL A 14 -37.80 6.46 47.37
CA VAL A 14 -36.77 5.91 46.49
C VAL A 14 -35.43 6.54 46.87
N GLY A 15 -34.80 5.96 47.91
CA GLY A 15 -33.36 6.22 48.04
C GLY A 15 -32.76 6.53 49.40
N GLN A 16 -33.38 6.22 50.58
CA GLN A 16 -32.59 6.14 51.82
C GLN A 16 -33.34 5.29 52.88
N ARG A 17 -32.59 4.60 53.78
CA ARG A 17 -33.09 3.77 54.88
C ARG A 17 -34.07 4.57 55.76
N CYS A 18 -35.31 4.15 55.81
CA CYS A 18 -36.30 4.71 56.71
C CYS A 18 -35.91 4.39 58.18
N VAL A 19 -35.54 5.41 58.92
CA VAL A 19 -35.49 5.36 60.39
C VAL A 19 -36.89 5.64 60.86
N VAL A 20 -37.52 4.66 61.48
CA VAL A 20 -38.85 4.78 62.00
C VAL A 20 -38.75 5.40 63.40
N ASP A 21 -39.39 6.54 63.61
CA ASP A 21 -39.53 7.21 64.90
C ASP A 21 -40.45 6.37 65.83
N PRO A 22 -40.00 6.05 67.02
CA PRO A 22 -40.76 5.11 67.98
C PRO A 22 -42.00 5.65 68.60
N TYR A 23 -42.44 6.86 68.24
CA TYR A 23 -43.59 7.47 69.01
C TYR A 23 -44.92 7.48 68.23
N TYR A 24 -45.11 6.90 67.08
CA TYR A 24 -46.38 6.83 66.38
C TYR A 24 -46.94 5.39 66.35
N LYS A 25 -47.88 5.05 67.17
CA LYS A 25 -48.63 3.81 67.11
C LYS A 25 -49.70 3.83 66.02
N VAL A 26 -49.41 3.13 64.91
CA VAL A 26 -50.42 2.85 63.86
C VAL A 26 -51.15 1.53 64.23
N PRO A 27 -52.53 1.47 64.18
CA PRO A 27 -53.26 0.29 64.47
C PRO A 27 -52.95 -0.92 63.62
N THR A 28 -52.76 -2.09 64.23
CA THR A 28 -52.30 -3.33 63.57
C THR A 28 -53.17 -3.84 62.41
N HIS A 29 -54.41 -3.35 62.29
CA HIS A 29 -55.29 -3.74 61.19
C HIS A 29 -54.93 -3.13 59.78
N PHE A 30 -54.18 -2.08 59.72
CA PHE A 30 -53.72 -1.53 58.45
C PHE A 30 -52.56 -2.29 57.88
N TYR A 31 -51.74 -2.91 58.65
CA TYR A 31 -50.55 -3.68 58.20
C TYR A 31 -50.93 -4.99 57.52
N ARG A 32 -52.08 -5.63 57.93
CA ARG A 32 -52.51 -6.89 57.32
C ARG A 32 -53.18 -6.70 55.96
N ALA A 33 -53.82 -5.59 55.72
CA ALA A 33 -54.37 -5.22 54.39
C ALA A 33 -53.32 -4.83 53.35
N PHE A 34 -52.15 -4.37 53.82
CA PHE A 34 -51.05 -3.99 52.91
C PHE A 34 -50.13 -5.16 52.51
N CYS A 35 -50.10 -6.23 53.33
CA CYS A 35 -49.35 -7.45 53.04
C CYS A 35 -50.12 -8.47 52.19
N GLU A 36 -51.46 -8.37 52.10
CA GLU A 36 -52.28 -9.21 51.23
C GLU A 36 -52.66 -8.64 49.88
N LEU A 37 -52.24 -7.40 49.56
CA LEU A 37 -52.12 -7.00 48.17
C LEU A 37 -50.96 -7.74 47.61
N ARG A 38 -51.17 -9.00 47.20
CA ARG A 38 -50.32 -9.63 46.17
C ARG A 38 -50.18 -8.62 45.09
N PHE A 39 -48.94 -8.16 44.86
CA PHE A 39 -48.55 -7.60 43.56
C PHE A 39 -48.94 -8.65 42.53
N SER A 40 -50.12 -8.53 41.99
CA SER A 40 -50.40 -9.07 40.68
C SER A 40 -49.24 -8.56 39.81
N PRO A 41 -48.58 -9.38 39.00
CA PRO A 41 -47.55 -8.88 38.15
C PRO A 41 -48.25 -7.79 37.32
N PHE A 42 -48.03 -6.55 37.72
CA PHE A 42 -48.39 -5.37 36.93
C PHE A 42 -47.65 -5.59 35.64
N MET A 43 -48.41 -5.70 34.59
CA MET A 43 -48.01 -5.80 33.20
C MET A 43 -46.53 -5.46 33.03
N ALA A 44 -45.69 -6.46 32.77
CA ALA A 44 -44.50 -6.22 32.03
C ALA A 44 -44.96 -5.36 30.84
N GLU A 45 -44.56 -4.09 30.76
CA GLU A 45 -44.58 -3.37 29.53
C GLU A 45 -44.09 -4.38 28.51
N LYS A 46 -44.90 -4.70 27.52
CA LYS A 46 -44.44 -5.50 26.40
C LYS A 46 -43.26 -4.74 25.88
N SER A 47 -42.06 -5.15 26.26
CA SER A 47 -40.87 -4.70 25.56
C SER A 47 -41.18 -4.87 24.09
N GLY A 48 -41.04 -3.81 23.32
CA GLY A 48 -41.28 -3.87 21.88
C GLY A 48 -40.60 -5.08 21.26
N PRO A 49 -40.93 -5.48 20.07
CA PRO A 49 -40.34 -6.65 19.44
C PRO A 49 -38.82 -6.53 19.47
N LYS A 50 -38.12 -7.48 20.11
CA LYS A 50 -36.66 -7.49 20.14
C LYS A 50 -36.11 -7.73 18.72
N ARG A 51 -35.13 -6.93 18.29
CA ARG A 51 -34.54 -7.00 16.98
C ARG A 51 -33.07 -7.38 17.06
N LEU A 52 -32.61 -8.27 16.16
CA LEU A 52 -31.19 -8.58 15.98
C LEU A 52 -30.66 -7.79 14.79
N VAL A 53 -29.65 -6.94 15.02
CA VAL A 53 -28.93 -6.22 13.97
C VAL A 53 -27.59 -6.89 13.75
N ILE A 54 -27.29 -7.32 12.53
CA ILE A 54 -26.00 -7.92 12.18
C ILE A 54 -25.24 -6.95 11.27
N VAL A 55 -24.07 -6.50 11.71
CA VAL A 55 -23.10 -5.68 10.99
C VAL A 55 -21.84 -6.48 10.64
N GLU A 56 -20.94 -5.95 9.85
CA GLU A 56 -19.72 -6.66 9.42
C GLU A 56 -18.63 -6.69 10.48
N SER A 57 -18.43 -5.61 11.21
CA SER A 57 -17.31 -5.45 12.14
C SER A 57 -17.74 -5.24 13.60
N ALA A 58 -16.88 -5.68 14.53
CA ALA A 58 -17.10 -5.47 15.95
C ALA A 58 -17.05 -3.97 16.35
N THR A 59 -16.32 -3.15 15.59
CA THR A 59 -16.26 -1.70 15.79
C THR A 59 -17.61 -1.07 15.49
N LYS A 60 -18.20 -1.39 14.33
CA LYS A 60 -19.56 -0.94 13.97
C LYS A 60 -20.59 -1.37 15.01
N ALA A 61 -20.54 -2.65 15.45
CA ALA A 61 -21.47 -3.15 16.46
C ALA A 61 -21.40 -2.34 17.76
N LYS A 62 -20.20 -2.07 18.25
CA LYS A 62 -19.99 -1.25 19.46
C LYS A 62 -20.46 0.19 19.31
N LYS A 63 -20.31 0.77 18.12
CA LYS A 63 -20.69 2.16 17.82
C LYS A 63 -22.21 2.30 17.65
N ILE A 64 -22.86 1.34 16.99
CA ILE A 64 -24.30 1.38 16.65
C ILE A 64 -25.18 0.98 17.82
N ALA A 65 -24.79 -0.01 18.64
CA ALA A 65 -25.59 -0.49 19.75
C ALA A 65 -26.12 0.62 20.69
N PRO A 66 -25.31 1.59 21.13
CA PRO A 66 -25.79 2.69 21.98
C PRO A 66 -26.80 3.64 21.29
N TYR A 67 -26.80 3.67 19.95
CA TYR A 67 -27.72 4.52 19.19
C TYR A 67 -29.12 3.92 19.09
N LEU A 68 -29.20 2.59 18.98
CA LEU A 68 -30.45 1.85 18.81
C LEU A 68 -31.15 1.54 20.13
N GLY A 69 -30.41 1.41 21.25
CA GLY A 69 -30.95 1.14 22.57
C GLY A 69 -31.23 -0.34 22.86
N ASP A 70 -31.93 -0.61 23.97
CA ASP A 70 -32.06 -1.93 24.59
C ASP A 70 -33.00 -2.90 23.85
N ASP A 71 -33.85 -2.41 22.96
CA ASP A 71 -34.72 -3.24 22.10
C ASP A 71 -33.97 -3.94 20.99
N TYR A 72 -32.69 -3.58 20.77
CA TYR A 72 -31.86 -4.12 19.73
C TYR A 72 -30.64 -4.87 20.28
N ILE A 73 -30.42 -6.08 19.75
CA ILE A 73 -29.17 -6.84 19.93
C ILE A 73 -28.29 -6.60 18.72
N VAL A 74 -27.19 -5.88 18.88
CA VAL A 74 -26.28 -5.57 17.77
C VAL A 74 -25.07 -6.49 17.80
N GLU A 75 -24.84 -7.22 16.73
CA GLU A 75 -23.78 -8.23 16.60
C GLU A 75 -22.98 -8.07 15.32
N ALA A 76 -21.74 -8.56 15.33
CA ALA A 76 -20.88 -8.56 14.15
C ALA A 76 -20.75 -9.94 13.53
N SER A 77 -20.82 -10.06 12.19
CA SER A 77 -20.47 -11.29 11.45
C SER A 77 -18.96 -11.51 11.37
N VAL A 78 -18.17 -10.46 11.52
CA VAL A 78 -16.71 -10.42 11.31
C VAL A 78 -16.37 -10.75 9.85
N GLY A 79 -17.01 -10.06 8.90
CA GLY A 79 -16.90 -10.26 7.46
C GLY A 79 -17.68 -11.47 6.96
N HIS A 80 -17.29 -11.99 5.78
CA HIS A 80 -17.92 -13.18 5.20
C HIS A 80 -17.87 -14.40 6.11
N ILE A 81 -18.99 -15.11 6.22
CA ILE A 81 -19.10 -16.34 7.03
C ILE A 81 -18.92 -17.63 6.22
N ARG A 82 -19.09 -17.56 4.89
CA ARG A 82 -18.87 -18.66 3.95
C ARG A 82 -18.23 -18.14 2.67
N ASP A 83 -17.53 -19.01 1.96
CA ASP A 83 -16.91 -18.72 0.66
C ASP A 83 -16.73 -20.02 -0.12
N LEU A 84 -16.30 -19.95 -1.39
CA LEU A 84 -15.88 -21.11 -2.17
C LEU A 84 -14.70 -21.83 -1.49
N PRO A 85 -14.55 -23.15 -1.62
CA PRO A 85 -13.43 -23.90 -1.03
C PRO A 85 -12.09 -23.32 -1.44
N ARG A 86 -11.18 -23.13 -0.48
CA ARG A 86 -9.80 -22.66 -0.75
C ARG A 86 -8.92 -23.76 -1.33
N GLY A 87 -9.29 -25.02 -1.10
CA GLY A 87 -8.58 -26.19 -1.58
C GLY A 87 -9.33 -27.47 -1.25
N ALA A 88 -8.77 -28.61 -1.65
CA ALA A 88 -9.38 -29.95 -1.50
C ALA A 88 -9.74 -30.32 -0.05
N ALA A 89 -9.07 -29.72 0.95
CA ALA A 89 -9.34 -29.96 2.37
C ALA A 89 -10.71 -29.40 2.79
N ASP A 90 -11.14 -28.28 2.21
CA ASP A 90 -12.38 -27.59 2.55
C ASP A 90 -13.59 -28.22 1.85
N VAL A 91 -13.38 -29.04 0.80
CA VAL A 91 -14.45 -29.68 0.04
C VAL A 91 -15.13 -30.73 0.92
N PRO A 92 -16.48 -30.66 1.12
CA PRO A 92 -17.22 -31.67 1.86
C PRO A 92 -17.07 -33.07 1.25
N THR A 93 -17.04 -34.10 2.08
CA THR A 93 -16.76 -35.49 1.67
C THR A 93 -17.68 -35.99 0.56
N LYS A 94 -18.95 -35.53 0.56
CA LYS A 94 -19.94 -35.93 -0.46
C LYS A 94 -19.61 -35.43 -1.88
N TYR A 95 -18.85 -34.33 -1.99
CA TYR A 95 -18.50 -33.74 -3.29
C TYR A 95 -17.06 -34.02 -3.74
N LYS A 96 -16.22 -34.71 -2.92
CA LYS A 96 -14.79 -34.93 -3.23
C LYS A 96 -14.53 -35.71 -4.51
N LYS A 97 -15.51 -36.43 -5.00
CA LYS A 97 -15.42 -37.25 -6.23
C LYS A 97 -15.93 -36.53 -7.49
N GLU A 98 -16.60 -35.39 -7.31
CA GLU A 98 -17.13 -34.63 -8.41
C GLU A 98 -16.00 -33.97 -9.22
N PRO A 99 -16.05 -33.97 -10.56
CA PRO A 99 -15.02 -33.35 -11.41
C PRO A 99 -14.77 -31.85 -11.07
N TRP A 100 -15.83 -31.14 -10.75
CA TRP A 100 -15.83 -29.71 -10.42
C TRP A 100 -15.45 -29.41 -8.94
N ALA A 101 -15.26 -30.44 -8.11
CA ALA A 101 -15.01 -30.25 -6.67
C ALA A 101 -13.78 -29.35 -6.38
N ARG A 102 -12.72 -29.47 -7.21
CA ARG A 102 -11.53 -28.64 -7.11
C ARG A 102 -11.82 -27.18 -7.42
N LEU A 103 -12.62 -26.93 -8.44
CA LEU A 103 -13.05 -25.60 -8.86
C LEU A 103 -13.96 -24.97 -7.80
N GLY A 104 -14.83 -25.78 -7.19
CA GLY A 104 -15.83 -25.33 -6.22
C GLY A 104 -17.06 -24.67 -6.90
N VAL A 105 -17.19 -24.82 -8.21
CA VAL A 105 -18.29 -24.33 -9.03
C VAL A 105 -18.71 -25.44 -9.96
N ASN A 106 -20.00 -25.78 -10.01
CA ASN A 106 -20.55 -26.79 -10.91
C ASN A 106 -20.93 -26.13 -12.23
N THR A 107 -19.99 -26.11 -13.17
CA THR A 107 -20.16 -25.49 -14.50
C THR A 107 -21.18 -26.15 -15.37
N GLU A 108 -21.51 -27.43 -15.12
CA GLU A 108 -22.52 -28.19 -15.90
C GLU A 108 -23.94 -28.00 -15.38
N ASN A 109 -24.11 -27.37 -14.21
CA ASN A 109 -25.41 -27.13 -13.59
C ASN A 109 -25.53 -25.65 -13.17
N GLY A 110 -25.65 -24.76 -14.16
CA GLY A 110 -25.89 -23.32 -13.94
C GLY A 110 -24.83 -22.63 -13.07
N PHE A 111 -23.57 -23.06 -13.16
CA PHE A 111 -22.46 -22.52 -12.36
C PHE A 111 -22.69 -22.54 -10.85
N ALA A 112 -23.51 -23.46 -10.34
CA ALA A 112 -23.87 -23.56 -8.93
C ALA A 112 -22.62 -23.58 -8.02
N PRO A 113 -22.42 -22.57 -7.14
CA PRO A 113 -21.23 -22.48 -6.30
C PRO A 113 -21.32 -23.40 -5.08
N LEU A 114 -20.22 -24.02 -4.72
CA LEU A 114 -20.09 -24.81 -3.51
C LEU A 114 -19.65 -23.92 -2.34
N TYR A 115 -20.57 -23.24 -1.68
CA TYR A 115 -20.23 -22.45 -0.52
C TYR A 115 -20.00 -23.31 0.73
N VAL A 116 -18.91 -23.05 1.43
CA VAL A 116 -18.55 -23.71 2.68
C VAL A 116 -18.35 -22.68 3.79
N VAL A 117 -18.87 -22.98 4.99
CA VAL A 117 -18.62 -22.14 6.17
C VAL A 117 -17.18 -22.37 6.63
N SER A 118 -16.39 -21.30 6.65
CA SER A 118 -14.99 -21.35 7.08
C SER A 118 -14.86 -21.91 8.52
N PRO A 119 -13.86 -22.74 8.81
CA PRO A 119 -13.70 -23.38 10.12
C PRO A 119 -13.66 -22.37 11.30
N ASP A 120 -13.01 -21.24 11.11
CA ASP A 120 -12.89 -20.13 12.06
C ASP A 120 -14.23 -19.42 12.32
N LYS A 121 -15.18 -19.44 11.37
CA LYS A 121 -16.50 -18.81 11.48
C LYS A 121 -17.57 -19.67 12.13
N LYS A 122 -17.38 -21.00 12.24
CA LYS A 122 -18.38 -21.93 12.78
C LYS A 122 -18.89 -21.52 14.18
N LYS A 123 -17.98 -21.07 15.05
CA LYS A 123 -18.34 -20.60 16.40
C LYS A 123 -19.21 -19.35 16.36
N LYS A 124 -18.86 -18.38 15.48
CA LYS A 124 -19.66 -17.15 15.34
C LYS A 124 -21.04 -17.41 14.76
N VAL A 125 -21.13 -18.27 13.75
CA VAL A 125 -22.42 -18.70 13.18
C VAL A 125 -23.30 -19.36 14.25
N ALA A 126 -22.73 -20.21 15.13
CA ALA A 126 -23.48 -20.84 16.24
C ALA A 126 -23.98 -19.79 17.24
N ASP A 127 -23.18 -18.80 17.59
CA ASP A 127 -23.55 -17.69 18.47
C ASP A 127 -24.69 -16.86 17.86
N LEU A 128 -24.58 -16.45 16.58
CA LEU A 128 -25.64 -15.72 15.88
C LEU A 128 -26.97 -16.51 15.84
N LYS A 129 -26.91 -17.85 15.60
CA LYS A 129 -28.10 -18.71 15.62
C LYS A 129 -28.74 -18.79 16.99
N GLN A 130 -27.99 -18.68 18.08
CA GLN A 130 -28.56 -18.64 19.44
C GLN A 130 -29.26 -17.30 19.67
N LYS A 131 -28.65 -16.18 19.31
CA LYS A 131 -29.23 -14.83 19.46
C LYS A 131 -30.49 -14.65 18.61
N LEU A 132 -30.49 -15.20 17.40
CA LEU A 132 -31.65 -15.16 16.51
C LEU A 132 -32.92 -15.80 17.12
N LYS A 133 -32.79 -16.75 18.06
CA LYS A 133 -33.93 -17.36 18.74
C LYS A 133 -34.58 -16.46 19.80
N LEU A 134 -33.91 -15.36 20.15
CA LEU A 134 -34.31 -14.43 21.21
C LEU A 134 -35.01 -13.18 20.70
N VAL A 135 -35.20 -13.08 19.37
CA VAL A 135 -35.67 -11.87 18.71
C VAL A 135 -36.84 -12.17 17.78
N ASP A 136 -37.60 -11.13 17.46
CA ASP A 136 -38.78 -11.17 16.60
C ASP A 136 -38.54 -10.71 15.17
N GLU A 137 -37.40 -10.03 14.94
CA GLU A 137 -36.98 -9.50 13.61
C GLU A 137 -35.46 -9.53 13.49
N LEU A 138 -34.98 -9.76 12.26
CA LEU A 138 -33.56 -9.69 11.88
C LEU A 138 -33.33 -8.51 10.93
N LEU A 139 -32.42 -7.61 11.30
CA LEU A 139 -31.94 -6.52 10.45
C LEU A 139 -30.51 -6.82 10.00
N LEU A 140 -30.29 -6.87 8.69
CA LEU A 140 -28.97 -7.05 8.06
C LEU A 140 -28.43 -5.66 7.73
N ALA A 141 -27.44 -5.20 8.51
CA ALA A 141 -26.92 -3.84 8.50
C ALA A 141 -25.43 -3.82 8.03
N THR A 142 -25.15 -4.59 6.97
CA THR A 142 -23.85 -4.61 6.29
C THR A 142 -23.67 -3.37 5.40
N ASP A 143 -22.46 -3.12 4.89
CA ASP A 143 -22.16 -1.96 4.05
C ASP A 143 -23.08 -1.81 2.84
N PRO A 144 -23.23 -0.60 2.28
CA PRO A 144 -24.16 -0.35 1.18
C PRO A 144 -23.68 -0.83 -0.19
N ASP A 145 -22.50 -1.46 -0.30
CA ASP A 145 -21.96 -1.98 -1.56
C ASP A 145 -22.39 -3.43 -1.84
N ARG A 146 -22.06 -3.95 -3.05
CA ARG A 146 -22.35 -5.33 -3.48
C ARG A 146 -21.77 -6.38 -2.52
N GLU A 147 -20.60 -6.11 -1.95
CA GLU A 147 -19.96 -7.00 -0.98
C GLU A 147 -20.79 -7.11 0.29
N GLY A 148 -21.31 -5.97 0.80
CA GLY A 148 -22.18 -5.94 1.96
C GLY A 148 -23.52 -6.64 1.69
N GLU A 149 -24.10 -6.49 0.50
CA GLU A 149 -25.33 -7.19 0.10
C GLU A 149 -25.11 -8.71 0.04
N ALA A 150 -24.00 -9.16 -0.51
CA ALA A 150 -23.62 -10.57 -0.54
C ALA A 150 -23.35 -11.14 0.86
N ILE A 151 -22.73 -10.38 1.77
CA ILE A 151 -22.56 -10.78 3.17
C ILE A 151 -23.92 -10.97 3.83
N ALA A 152 -24.87 -10.05 3.59
CA ALA A 152 -26.23 -10.14 4.09
C ALA A 152 -26.93 -11.40 3.59
N TRP A 153 -26.85 -11.68 2.30
CA TRP A 153 -27.40 -12.90 1.69
C TRP A 153 -26.74 -14.17 2.24
N HIS A 154 -25.42 -14.19 2.39
CA HIS A 154 -24.74 -15.33 3.00
C HIS A 154 -25.18 -15.60 4.44
N LEU A 155 -25.46 -14.54 5.21
CA LEU A 155 -26.00 -14.65 6.56
C LEU A 155 -27.41 -15.26 6.52
N LEU A 156 -28.29 -14.77 5.63
CA LEU A 156 -29.63 -15.30 5.44
C LEU A 156 -29.61 -16.81 5.16
N GLU A 157 -28.80 -17.23 4.19
CA GLU A 157 -28.68 -18.62 3.78
C GLU A 157 -28.14 -19.56 4.87
N VAL A 158 -27.19 -19.10 5.67
CA VAL A 158 -26.58 -19.92 6.73
C VAL A 158 -27.41 -19.92 8.01
N LEU A 159 -28.00 -18.80 8.39
CA LEU A 159 -28.78 -18.66 9.61
C LEU A 159 -30.18 -19.26 9.47
N LYS A 160 -30.80 -19.16 8.28
CA LYS A 160 -32.17 -19.62 7.94
C LYS A 160 -33.18 -19.12 8.96
N PRO A 161 -33.34 -17.79 9.11
CA PRO A 161 -34.23 -17.19 10.08
C PRO A 161 -35.68 -17.62 9.85
N LYS A 162 -36.46 -17.71 10.95
CA LYS A 162 -37.89 -17.92 10.89
C LYS A 162 -38.69 -16.65 11.19
N VAL A 163 -37.95 -15.57 11.49
CA VAL A 163 -38.48 -14.23 11.78
C VAL A 163 -38.37 -13.39 10.49
N PRO A 164 -39.14 -12.30 10.36
CA PRO A 164 -38.97 -11.33 9.29
C PRO A 164 -37.52 -10.84 9.18
N VAL A 165 -37.03 -10.65 7.96
CA VAL A 165 -35.69 -10.16 7.68
C VAL A 165 -35.79 -8.89 6.86
N LYS A 166 -35.06 -7.87 7.22
CA LYS A 166 -34.99 -6.59 6.53
C LYS A 166 -33.53 -6.17 6.34
N ARG A 167 -33.30 -5.41 5.32
CA ARG A 167 -32.03 -4.78 5.01
C ARG A 167 -32.02 -3.35 5.55
N MET A 168 -31.04 -3.01 6.36
CA MET A 168 -30.81 -1.69 6.93
C MET A 168 -29.55 -1.10 6.27
N VAL A 169 -29.70 0.01 5.53
CA VAL A 169 -28.60 0.64 4.74
C VAL A 169 -28.37 2.05 5.23
N PHE A 170 -27.08 2.42 5.38
CA PHE A 170 -26.67 3.76 5.81
C PHE A 170 -25.30 4.11 5.22
N ASN A 171 -25.10 5.37 4.88
CA ASN A 171 -23.85 5.87 4.32
C ASN A 171 -22.90 6.46 5.38
N GLU A 172 -23.37 6.70 6.60
CA GLU A 172 -22.56 7.19 7.72
C GLU A 172 -23.05 6.61 9.04
N ILE A 173 -22.14 6.49 10.02
CA ILE A 173 -22.45 5.90 11.33
C ILE A 173 -22.63 7.02 12.38
N THR A 174 -23.62 7.86 12.15
CA THR A 174 -24.11 8.87 13.10
C THR A 174 -25.43 8.43 13.71
N LYS A 175 -25.78 8.96 14.91
CA LYS A 175 -27.02 8.57 15.57
C LYS A 175 -28.26 8.89 14.71
N PRO A 176 -28.41 10.07 14.10
CA PRO A 176 -29.55 10.35 13.23
C PRO A 176 -29.66 9.40 12.03
N ALA A 177 -28.54 9.15 11.34
CA ALA A 177 -28.52 8.27 10.17
C ALA A 177 -28.87 6.81 10.53
N ILE A 178 -28.37 6.30 11.65
CA ILE A 178 -28.66 4.95 12.10
C ILE A 178 -30.13 4.79 12.51
N LEU A 179 -30.71 5.77 13.20
CA LEU A 179 -32.14 5.74 13.56
C LEU A 179 -33.03 5.83 12.32
N ALA A 180 -32.72 6.73 11.40
CA ALA A 180 -33.43 6.84 10.13
C ALA A 180 -33.35 5.56 9.30
N ALA A 181 -32.18 4.90 9.25
CA ALA A 181 -32.00 3.63 8.54
C ALA A 181 -32.78 2.47 9.21
N ALA A 182 -32.94 2.48 10.54
CA ALA A 182 -33.73 1.48 11.23
C ALA A 182 -35.25 1.63 10.99
N GLU A 183 -35.71 2.85 10.68
CA GLU A 183 -37.10 3.14 10.32
C GLU A 183 -37.38 2.89 8.83
N ASN A 184 -36.39 3.12 7.96
CA ASN A 184 -36.47 3.02 6.49
C ASN A 184 -35.74 1.78 5.97
N THR A 185 -36.20 0.60 6.38
CA THR A 185 -35.64 -0.66 5.93
C THR A 185 -36.18 -1.08 4.57
N ARG A 186 -35.39 -1.87 3.81
CA ARG A 186 -35.79 -2.45 2.51
C ARG A 186 -35.64 -3.99 2.50
N GLU A 187 -36.05 -4.60 1.43
CA GLU A 187 -35.70 -6.00 1.16
C GLU A 187 -34.24 -6.11 0.66
N LEU A 188 -33.72 -7.34 0.70
CA LEU A 188 -32.42 -7.64 0.12
C LEU A 188 -32.47 -7.44 -1.40
N ASP A 189 -31.46 -6.87 -1.97
CA ASP A 189 -31.34 -6.65 -3.42
C ASP A 189 -30.72 -7.90 -4.08
N ALA A 190 -31.54 -8.66 -4.77
CA ALA A 190 -31.15 -9.91 -5.42
C ALA A 190 -30.17 -9.68 -6.58
N ASN A 191 -30.31 -8.56 -7.31
CA ASN A 191 -29.45 -8.26 -8.45
C ASN A 191 -28.03 -7.91 -8.01
N LEU A 192 -27.90 -7.16 -6.91
CA LEU A 192 -26.58 -6.89 -6.32
C LEU A 192 -25.90 -8.17 -5.81
N VAL A 193 -26.68 -9.11 -5.28
CA VAL A 193 -26.16 -10.42 -4.84
C VAL A 193 -25.70 -11.22 -6.07
N ASP A 194 -26.50 -11.28 -7.12
CA ASP A 194 -26.16 -12.00 -8.35
C ASP A 194 -24.89 -11.44 -9.01
N ALA A 195 -24.78 -10.14 -9.12
CA ALA A 195 -23.57 -9.49 -9.65
C ALA A 195 -22.31 -9.82 -8.84
N GLN A 196 -22.41 -9.87 -7.52
CA GLN A 196 -21.28 -10.25 -6.65
C GLN A 196 -20.96 -11.75 -6.78
N GLU A 197 -21.96 -12.61 -6.83
CA GLU A 197 -21.80 -14.06 -7.03
C GLU A 197 -21.18 -14.37 -8.38
N THR A 198 -21.71 -13.77 -9.46
CA THR A 198 -21.18 -13.85 -10.81
C THR A 198 -19.71 -13.42 -10.85
N ARG A 199 -19.38 -12.27 -10.26
CA ARG A 199 -17.99 -11.81 -10.13
C ARG A 199 -17.11 -12.82 -9.39
N ARG A 200 -17.59 -13.37 -8.29
CA ARG A 200 -16.86 -14.35 -7.47
C ARG A 200 -16.59 -15.65 -8.23
N ILE A 201 -17.57 -16.11 -9.00
CA ILE A 201 -17.46 -17.29 -9.87
C ILE A 201 -16.50 -16.99 -11.03
N LEU A 202 -16.66 -15.87 -11.71
CA LEU A 202 -15.79 -15.42 -12.80
C LEU A 202 -14.30 -15.38 -12.38
N ASP A 203 -14.00 -14.73 -11.27
CA ASP A 203 -12.63 -14.67 -10.76
C ASP A 203 -12.07 -16.06 -10.40
N ARG A 204 -12.95 -16.98 -9.97
CA ARG A 204 -12.59 -18.38 -9.70
C ARG A 204 -12.29 -19.14 -11.00
N LEU A 205 -13.15 -19.03 -11.99
CA LEU A 205 -12.98 -19.69 -13.30
C LEU A 205 -11.68 -19.20 -13.95
N TYR A 206 -11.52 -17.89 -14.09
CA TYR A 206 -10.34 -17.28 -14.67
C TYR A 206 -9.05 -17.74 -13.96
N GLY A 207 -9.02 -17.63 -12.64
CA GLY A 207 -7.84 -17.97 -11.86
C GLY A 207 -7.45 -19.44 -11.93
N TYR A 208 -8.42 -20.35 -11.99
CA TYR A 208 -8.19 -21.80 -12.00
C TYR A 208 -7.89 -22.36 -13.38
N GLU A 209 -8.34 -21.71 -14.45
CA GLU A 209 -8.00 -22.09 -15.82
C GLU A 209 -6.65 -21.51 -16.25
N VAL A 210 -6.40 -20.23 -16.02
CA VAL A 210 -5.21 -19.55 -16.54
C VAL A 210 -3.95 -19.77 -15.66
N SER A 211 -4.08 -19.82 -14.32
CA SER A 211 -2.89 -19.99 -13.45
C SER A 211 -2.12 -21.29 -13.70
N PRO A 212 -2.73 -22.45 -13.98
CA PRO A 212 -2.02 -23.67 -14.36
C PRO A 212 -1.16 -23.54 -15.62
N VAL A 213 -1.57 -22.69 -16.59
CA VAL A 213 -0.76 -22.39 -17.77
C VAL A 213 0.54 -21.71 -17.35
N LEU A 214 0.45 -20.69 -16.47
CA LEU A 214 1.63 -20.01 -15.93
C LEU A 214 2.55 -20.98 -15.19
N TRP A 215 2.01 -21.96 -14.43
CA TRP A 215 2.82 -22.96 -13.73
C TRP A 215 3.56 -23.91 -14.65
N LYS A 216 2.95 -24.28 -15.76
CA LYS A 216 3.55 -25.19 -16.74
C LYS A 216 4.56 -24.50 -17.64
N LYS A 217 4.31 -23.23 -18.00
CA LYS A 217 5.04 -22.54 -19.07
C LYS A 217 6.02 -21.48 -18.55
N VAL A 218 5.78 -20.89 -17.36
CA VAL A 218 6.68 -19.90 -16.74
C VAL A 218 7.30 -20.45 -15.47
N MET A 219 6.56 -20.47 -14.35
CA MET A 219 7.09 -20.87 -13.05
C MET A 219 5.96 -21.31 -12.10
N PRO A 220 6.20 -22.32 -11.22
CA PRO A 220 5.22 -22.72 -10.20
C PRO A 220 4.84 -21.58 -9.26
N ARG A 221 3.59 -21.61 -8.75
CA ARG A 221 3.01 -20.66 -7.78
C ARG A 221 2.69 -19.28 -8.30
N LEU A 222 2.81 -19.00 -9.59
CA LEU A 222 2.27 -17.79 -10.19
C LEU A 222 0.75 -17.82 -10.18
N SER A 223 0.10 -16.68 -10.25
CA SER A 223 -1.35 -16.59 -10.37
C SER A 223 -1.75 -15.58 -11.43
N ALA A 224 -2.69 -15.97 -12.28
CA ALA A 224 -3.41 -15.05 -13.13
C ALA A 224 -4.70 -14.61 -12.43
N GLY A 225 -5.14 -13.39 -12.75
CA GLY A 225 -6.43 -12.87 -12.33
C GLY A 225 -6.84 -11.77 -13.29
N ARG A 226 -8.11 -11.67 -13.56
CA ARG A 226 -8.71 -10.81 -14.58
C ARG A 226 -8.16 -9.36 -14.51
N VAL A 227 -8.27 -8.70 -13.39
CA VAL A 227 -7.82 -7.31 -13.23
C VAL A 227 -6.33 -7.21 -12.86
N GLN A 228 -5.80 -8.14 -12.06
CA GLN A 228 -4.39 -8.11 -11.65
C GLN A 228 -3.41 -8.29 -12.83
N SER A 229 -3.77 -9.13 -13.82
CA SER A 229 -2.93 -9.36 -15.00
C SER A 229 -2.86 -8.10 -15.87
N VAL A 230 -3.99 -7.42 -16.02
CA VAL A 230 -4.09 -6.15 -16.77
C VAL A 230 -3.36 -5.02 -16.05
N ALA A 231 -3.52 -4.89 -14.73
CA ALA A 231 -2.76 -3.92 -13.95
C ALA A 231 -1.24 -4.15 -14.04
N THR A 232 -0.81 -5.42 -14.12
CA THR A 232 0.60 -5.77 -14.34
C THR A 232 1.05 -5.37 -15.75
N ARG A 233 0.21 -5.58 -16.78
CA ARG A 233 0.46 -5.17 -18.16
C ARG A 233 0.70 -3.66 -18.26
N VAL A 234 -0.15 -2.82 -17.65
CA VAL A 234 0.02 -1.36 -17.63
C VAL A 234 1.43 -0.95 -17.15
N ILE A 235 1.93 -1.63 -16.11
CA ILE A 235 3.26 -1.33 -15.56
C ILE A 235 4.37 -1.85 -16.49
N VAL A 236 4.19 -3.03 -17.07
CA VAL A 236 5.16 -3.62 -18.02
C VAL A 236 5.25 -2.79 -19.29
N GLU A 237 4.13 -2.31 -19.85
CA GLU A 237 4.13 -1.41 -21.01
C GLU A 237 4.89 -0.12 -20.73
N ARG A 238 4.65 0.50 -19.57
CA ARG A 238 5.40 1.68 -19.13
C ARG A 238 6.90 1.41 -19.05
N GLU A 239 7.29 0.25 -18.59
CA GLU A 239 8.70 -0.09 -18.52
C GLU A 239 9.30 -0.36 -19.92
N ARG A 240 8.54 -0.98 -20.83
CA ARG A 240 8.93 -1.11 -22.25
C ARG A 240 9.12 0.25 -22.91
N GLU A 241 8.21 1.22 -22.67
CA GLU A 241 8.37 2.61 -23.12
C GLU A 241 9.68 3.21 -22.61
N ARG A 242 10.03 2.96 -21.35
CA ARG A 242 11.27 3.45 -20.74
C ARG A 242 12.52 2.82 -21.34
N MET A 243 12.49 1.50 -21.55
CA MET A 243 13.59 0.74 -22.15
C MET A 243 13.85 1.14 -23.62
N ALA A 244 12.81 1.53 -24.34
CA ALA A 244 12.89 1.97 -25.73
C ALA A 244 13.21 3.47 -25.87
N PHE A 245 13.20 4.22 -24.76
CA PHE A 245 13.37 5.66 -24.77
C PHE A 245 14.83 6.04 -25.10
N VAL A 246 14.99 6.98 -26.04
CA VAL A 246 16.27 7.59 -26.39
C VAL A 246 16.26 9.04 -25.91
N SER A 247 17.21 9.38 -25.05
CA SER A 247 17.37 10.75 -24.56
C SER A 247 17.90 11.69 -25.62
N ALA A 248 17.29 12.87 -25.73
CA ALA A 248 17.79 13.98 -26.52
C ALA A 248 18.43 15.01 -25.59
N GLU A 249 19.58 15.54 -26.02
CA GLU A 249 20.25 16.64 -25.33
C GLU A 249 19.93 17.97 -26.02
N TYR A 250 19.68 19.00 -25.22
CA TYR A 250 19.44 20.38 -25.70
C TYR A 250 19.86 21.37 -24.63
N TRP A 251 20.13 22.60 -25.05
CA TRP A 251 20.57 23.69 -24.16
C TRP A 251 19.55 24.81 -24.17
N ASP A 252 19.44 25.48 -23.05
CA ASP A 252 18.61 26.67 -22.85
C ASP A 252 19.47 27.80 -22.30
N ILE A 253 18.95 29.01 -22.31
CA ILE A 253 19.61 30.18 -21.70
C ILE A 253 18.63 30.81 -20.73
N GLU A 254 19.01 30.87 -19.46
CA GLU A 254 18.32 31.66 -18.47
C GLU A 254 19.02 33.01 -18.29
N ALA A 255 18.24 34.08 -18.38
CA ALA A 255 18.74 35.45 -18.25
C ALA A 255 18.18 36.08 -16.97
N GLU A 256 19.02 36.75 -16.19
CA GLU A 256 18.58 37.58 -15.08
C GLU A 256 18.54 39.03 -15.54
N PHE A 257 17.34 39.60 -15.53
CA PHE A 257 17.05 40.98 -15.93
C PHE A 257 16.85 41.86 -14.72
N ASP A 258 17.28 43.15 -14.87
CA ASP A 258 17.12 44.19 -13.86
C ASP A 258 16.46 45.41 -14.49
N THR A 259 15.44 45.96 -13.84
CA THR A 259 14.74 47.18 -14.26
C THR A 259 15.47 48.46 -13.84
N GLY A 260 16.57 48.32 -13.06
CA GLY A 260 17.37 49.44 -12.55
C GLY A 260 16.65 50.31 -11.49
N LYS A 261 15.38 50.01 -11.16
CA LYS A 261 14.58 50.80 -10.22
C LYS A 261 13.69 49.87 -9.38
N PRO A 262 13.65 50.03 -8.04
CA PRO A 262 12.69 49.32 -7.21
C PRO A 262 11.26 49.69 -7.61
N ASP A 263 10.37 48.70 -7.68
CA ASP A 263 8.96 48.94 -7.92
C ASP A 263 8.31 49.66 -6.72
N THR A 264 7.39 50.56 -6.97
CA THR A 264 6.61 51.28 -5.95
C THR A 264 5.75 50.36 -5.08
N ASP A 265 5.44 49.17 -5.60
CA ASP A 265 4.61 48.15 -4.92
C ASP A 265 5.43 47.14 -4.12
N GLY A 266 6.79 47.30 -4.07
CA GLY A 266 7.69 46.44 -3.34
C GLY A 266 7.99 45.10 -4.01
N ASN A 267 7.67 44.99 -5.32
CA ASN A 267 8.09 43.84 -6.12
C ASN A 267 9.60 43.86 -6.36
N PRO A 268 10.24 42.68 -6.55
CA PRO A 268 11.66 42.63 -6.88
C PRO A 268 11.96 43.35 -8.20
N HIS A 269 13.03 44.16 -8.23
CA HIS A 269 13.46 44.78 -9.46
C HIS A 269 14.22 43.83 -10.41
N GLN A 270 14.63 42.70 -9.91
CA GLN A 270 15.29 41.63 -10.63
C GLN A 270 14.36 40.44 -10.87
N PHE A 271 14.41 39.84 -12.06
CA PHE A 271 13.62 38.67 -12.38
C PHE A 271 14.31 37.83 -13.45
N THR A 272 13.97 36.55 -13.54
CA THR A 272 14.54 35.64 -14.53
C THR A 272 13.59 35.42 -15.72
N GLY A 273 14.15 35.32 -16.90
CA GLY A 273 13.47 34.95 -18.14
C GLY A 273 14.24 33.86 -18.88
N ARG A 274 13.54 33.03 -19.64
CA ARG A 274 14.13 31.97 -20.44
C ARG A 274 14.05 32.28 -21.91
N LEU A 275 15.07 31.87 -22.66
CA LEU A 275 15.13 31.95 -24.11
C LEU A 275 13.95 31.18 -24.74
N THR A 276 13.19 31.85 -25.61
CA THR A 276 12.04 31.26 -26.30
C THR A 276 12.09 31.29 -27.79
N SER A 277 12.87 32.23 -28.36
CA SER A 277 13.01 32.39 -29.82
C SER A 277 14.43 32.88 -30.18
N VAL A 278 14.96 32.39 -31.30
CA VAL A 278 16.23 32.80 -31.90
C VAL A 278 16.01 32.91 -33.39
N ASP A 279 16.43 34.03 -33.99
CA ASP A 279 16.28 34.34 -35.43
C ASP A 279 14.80 34.19 -35.88
N GLY A 280 13.83 34.56 -35.03
CA GLY A 280 12.40 34.47 -35.28
C GLY A 280 11.83 33.04 -35.25
N LYS A 281 12.62 32.03 -34.88
CA LYS A 281 12.18 30.65 -34.71
C LYS A 281 12.13 30.27 -33.24
N ARG A 282 11.11 29.53 -32.85
CA ARG A 282 10.92 29.03 -31.49
C ARG A 282 12.04 28.05 -31.10
N VAL A 283 12.60 28.21 -29.93
CA VAL A 283 13.58 27.28 -29.34
C VAL A 283 12.88 26.00 -28.87
N ALA A 284 13.50 24.85 -29.15
CA ALA A 284 12.99 23.56 -28.70
C ALA A 284 13.13 23.38 -27.18
N THR A 285 12.14 22.74 -26.61
CA THR A 285 12.12 22.31 -25.20
C THR A 285 11.98 20.79 -25.13
N GLY A 286 12.13 20.16 -23.99
CA GLY A 286 12.00 18.72 -23.85
C GLY A 286 10.68 18.11 -24.39
N ARG A 287 9.62 18.91 -24.52
CA ARG A 287 8.33 18.49 -25.10
C ARG A 287 8.33 18.36 -26.62
N ASP A 288 9.31 18.97 -27.27
CA ASP A 288 9.44 19.00 -28.73
C ASP A 288 10.14 17.76 -29.26
N PHE A 289 10.64 16.90 -28.41
CA PHE A 289 11.26 15.63 -28.80
C PHE A 289 10.26 14.46 -28.63
N ASN A 290 10.38 13.47 -29.51
CA ASN A 290 9.66 12.20 -29.37
C ASN A 290 10.45 11.21 -28.50
N ASP A 291 9.90 10.01 -28.30
CA ASP A 291 10.51 8.98 -27.48
C ASP A 291 11.81 8.39 -28.07
N ARG A 292 12.12 8.71 -29.32
CA ARG A 292 13.37 8.36 -30.03
C ARG A 292 14.41 9.47 -29.98
N GLY A 293 14.16 10.55 -29.25
CA GLY A 293 15.04 11.71 -29.18
C GLY A 293 15.01 12.60 -30.43
N GLU A 294 14.04 12.41 -31.34
CA GLU A 294 13.91 13.18 -32.57
C GLU A 294 12.98 14.37 -32.36
N LEU A 295 13.32 15.50 -33.01
CA LEU A 295 12.53 16.73 -32.92
C LEU A 295 11.20 16.60 -33.65
N LYS A 296 10.10 17.00 -32.98
CA LYS A 296 8.78 17.15 -33.58
C LYS A 296 8.55 18.58 -34.06
N GLY A 297 8.43 18.80 -35.36
CA GLY A 297 8.09 20.09 -35.93
C GLY A 297 9.29 21.03 -36.15
N ASP A 298 9.03 22.37 -36.26
CA ASP A 298 9.94 23.37 -36.81
C ASP A 298 10.75 24.15 -35.75
N ALA A 299 10.77 23.69 -34.48
CA ALA A 299 11.55 24.35 -33.43
C ALA A 299 13.06 24.19 -33.69
N VAL A 300 13.86 25.14 -33.22
CA VAL A 300 15.33 25.10 -33.34
C VAL A 300 15.89 24.47 -32.07
N VAL A 301 16.70 23.42 -32.24
CA VAL A 301 17.48 22.84 -31.15
C VAL A 301 18.74 23.71 -30.94
N VAL A 302 18.89 24.24 -29.76
CA VAL A 302 20.10 24.92 -29.32
C VAL A 302 21.04 23.89 -28.75
N ASN A 303 22.21 23.70 -29.32
CA ASN A 303 23.30 22.90 -28.79
C ASN A 303 24.25 23.78 -27.96
N LYS A 304 25.20 23.16 -27.24
CA LYS A 304 26.17 23.86 -26.40
C LYS A 304 26.87 24.99 -27.08
N GLN A 305 27.47 24.73 -28.28
CA GLN A 305 28.21 25.73 -29.04
C GLN A 305 27.34 26.93 -29.44
N ARG A 306 26.08 26.67 -29.84
CA ARG A 306 25.16 27.75 -30.22
C ARG A 306 24.70 28.54 -28.98
N ALA A 307 24.49 27.87 -27.83
CA ALA A 307 24.16 28.54 -26.57
C ALA A 307 25.30 29.47 -26.13
N GLU A 308 26.53 28.98 -26.10
CA GLU A 308 27.72 29.79 -25.77
C GLU A 308 27.92 30.97 -26.73
N ALA A 309 27.73 30.76 -28.04
CA ALA A 309 27.80 31.83 -29.04
C ALA A 309 26.70 32.89 -28.82
N LEU A 310 25.46 32.46 -28.52
CA LEU A 310 24.36 33.39 -28.21
C LEU A 310 24.65 34.21 -26.94
N VAL A 311 25.18 33.60 -25.91
CA VAL A 311 25.59 34.33 -24.69
C VAL A 311 26.62 35.39 -25.00
N ALA A 312 27.65 35.06 -25.82
CA ALA A 312 28.66 36.03 -26.26
C ALA A 312 28.03 37.16 -27.11
N GLU A 313 27.08 36.82 -27.99
CA GLU A 313 26.37 37.79 -28.83
C GLU A 313 25.49 38.75 -28.03
N LEU A 314 24.84 38.22 -26.96
CA LEU A 314 23.84 38.94 -26.14
C LEU A 314 24.48 39.67 -24.95
N THR A 315 25.70 39.34 -24.55
CA THR A 315 26.41 40.03 -23.47
C THR A 315 26.63 41.51 -23.81
N GLY A 316 26.10 42.41 -22.97
CA GLY A 316 26.14 43.86 -23.21
C GLY A 316 25.25 44.36 -24.36
N ALA A 317 24.41 43.50 -24.94
CA ALA A 317 23.41 43.93 -25.90
C ALA A 317 22.23 44.61 -25.22
N PRO A 318 21.65 45.68 -25.83
CA PRO A 318 20.47 46.30 -25.28
C PRO A 318 19.27 45.31 -25.32
N MET A 319 18.60 45.16 -24.22
CA MET A 319 17.38 44.37 -24.09
C MET A 319 16.21 45.28 -23.75
N ASN A 320 15.08 45.03 -24.33
CA ASN A 320 13.85 45.80 -24.05
C ASN A 320 12.62 44.87 -23.95
N VAL A 321 11.62 45.33 -23.20
CA VAL A 321 10.32 44.69 -23.13
C VAL A 321 9.61 44.83 -24.47
N ALA A 322 9.47 43.77 -25.22
CA ALA A 322 8.81 43.77 -26.52
C ALA A 322 7.28 43.64 -26.38
N LYS A 323 6.80 42.92 -25.37
CA LYS A 323 5.38 42.71 -25.17
C LYS A 323 5.05 42.35 -23.72
N VAL A 324 3.94 42.92 -23.22
CA VAL A 324 3.37 42.58 -21.92
C VAL A 324 1.93 42.06 -22.12
N GLU A 325 1.65 40.84 -21.70
CA GLU A 325 0.33 40.25 -21.76
C GLU A 325 -0.17 39.96 -20.35
N GLU A 326 -1.21 40.66 -19.92
CA GLU A 326 -1.92 40.38 -18.67
C GLU A 326 -3.21 39.64 -18.96
N LYS A 327 -3.45 38.55 -18.21
CA LYS A 327 -4.68 37.76 -18.31
C LYS A 327 -5.25 37.50 -16.94
N PRO A 328 -6.58 37.58 -16.78
CA PRO A 328 -7.20 37.20 -15.52
C PRO A 328 -6.93 35.72 -15.26
N TYR A 329 -6.53 35.42 -14.02
CA TYR A 329 -6.32 34.08 -13.52
C TYR A 329 -7.51 33.70 -12.64
N THR A 330 -8.17 32.61 -12.96
CA THR A 330 -9.24 32.06 -12.12
C THR A 330 -9.03 30.56 -11.96
N ARG A 331 -9.10 30.08 -10.72
CA ARG A 331 -9.00 28.66 -10.40
C ARG A 331 -10.20 28.22 -9.58
N ARG A 332 -10.86 27.15 -10.03
CA ARG A 332 -12.00 26.55 -9.35
C ARG A 332 -11.55 25.53 -8.32
N PRO A 333 -12.27 25.38 -7.21
CA PRO A 333 -12.02 24.35 -6.25
C PRO A 333 -12.26 22.93 -6.84
N TYR A 334 -11.54 21.99 -6.30
CA TYR A 334 -11.65 20.57 -6.66
C TYR A 334 -12.92 19.95 -6.09
N ALA A 335 -13.43 18.91 -6.76
CA ALA A 335 -14.53 18.10 -6.27
C ALA A 335 -14.22 17.42 -4.95
N PRO A 336 -15.23 17.11 -4.11
CA PRO A 336 -15.06 16.24 -2.97
C PRO A 336 -14.42 14.90 -3.35
N PHE A 337 -13.83 14.21 -2.38
CA PHE A 337 -13.16 12.95 -2.66
C PHE A 337 -14.11 11.81 -3.01
N MET A 338 -13.72 11.04 -4.00
CA MET A 338 -14.11 9.66 -4.21
C MET A 338 -12.91 8.74 -3.88
N THR A 339 -13.09 7.43 -3.85
CA THR A 339 -12.06 6.47 -3.43
C THR A 339 -10.73 6.64 -4.16
N SER A 340 -10.76 6.74 -5.48
CA SER A 340 -9.55 6.88 -6.31
C SER A 340 -8.80 8.18 -6.03
N THR A 341 -9.52 9.32 -5.96
CA THR A 341 -8.90 10.62 -5.70
C THR A 341 -8.39 10.75 -4.27
N LEU A 342 -9.06 10.12 -3.30
CA LEU A 342 -8.55 10.05 -1.92
C LEU A 342 -7.24 9.25 -1.84
N GLN A 343 -7.16 8.09 -2.53
CA GLN A 343 -5.93 7.30 -2.59
C GLN A 343 -4.79 8.08 -3.27
N GLN A 344 -5.08 8.80 -4.34
CA GLN A 344 -4.11 9.62 -5.06
C GLN A 344 -3.54 10.72 -4.17
N GLU A 345 -4.39 11.51 -3.51
CA GLU A 345 -3.95 12.63 -2.69
C GLU A 345 -3.30 12.19 -1.37
N ALA A 346 -3.80 11.14 -0.73
CA ALA A 346 -3.15 10.54 0.43
C ALA A 346 -1.75 9.99 0.07
N GLY A 347 -1.60 9.41 -1.13
CA GLY A 347 -0.31 8.97 -1.64
C GLY A 347 0.68 10.13 -1.85
N ARG A 348 0.21 11.23 -2.45
CA ARG A 348 1.03 12.41 -2.74
C ARG A 348 1.42 13.21 -1.49
N LYS A 349 0.44 13.55 -0.64
CA LYS A 349 0.62 14.46 0.51
C LYS A 349 1.06 13.76 1.78
N LEU A 350 0.52 12.56 2.03
CA LEU A 350 0.75 11.84 3.28
C LEU A 350 1.73 10.68 3.12
N HIS A 351 2.11 10.34 1.89
CA HIS A 351 2.94 9.18 1.54
C HIS A 351 2.34 7.86 2.06
N PHE A 352 1.00 7.77 2.03
CA PHE A 352 0.29 6.55 2.38
C PHE A 352 0.15 5.66 1.15
N THR A 353 0.34 4.35 1.32
CA THR A 353 -0.03 3.37 0.30
C THR A 353 -1.54 3.29 0.15
N SER A 354 -2.04 2.82 -0.99
CA SER A 354 -3.48 2.63 -1.24
C SER A 354 -4.12 1.73 -0.18
N GLU A 355 -3.46 0.61 0.20
CA GLU A 355 -3.93 -0.27 1.28
C GLU A 355 -4.00 0.47 2.63
N ARG A 356 -2.97 1.27 2.96
CA ARG A 356 -2.93 2.03 4.22
C ARG A 356 -4.03 3.08 4.26
N THR A 357 -4.24 3.82 3.16
CA THR A 357 -5.29 4.81 3.02
C THR A 357 -6.66 4.20 3.26
N MET A 358 -6.99 3.11 2.57
CA MET A 358 -8.29 2.44 2.73
C MET A 358 -8.50 1.85 4.12
N ARG A 359 -7.47 1.29 4.74
CA ARG A 359 -7.54 0.79 6.12
C ARG A 359 -7.83 1.90 7.14
N ILE A 360 -7.23 3.07 6.96
CA ILE A 360 -7.47 4.24 7.83
C ILE A 360 -8.86 4.81 7.57
N ALA A 361 -9.26 4.96 6.30
CA ALA A 361 -10.59 5.42 5.91
C ALA A 361 -11.70 4.51 6.47
N GLN A 362 -11.50 3.17 6.42
CA GLN A 362 -12.40 2.20 7.04
C GLN A 362 -12.56 2.46 8.54
N ARG A 363 -11.48 2.70 9.27
CA ARG A 363 -11.55 3.01 10.71
C ARG A 363 -12.28 4.33 10.98
N LEU A 364 -12.01 5.36 10.17
CA LEU A 364 -12.72 6.63 10.30
C LEU A 364 -14.23 6.47 10.05
N TYR A 365 -14.62 5.71 9.04
CA TYR A 365 -16.03 5.38 8.76
C TYR A 365 -16.67 4.58 9.90
N GLU A 366 -16.05 3.48 10.33
CA GLU A 366 -16.58 2.62 11.38
C GLU A 366 -16.75 3.34 12.73
N ASN A 367 -15.93 4.36 12.99
CA ASN A 367 -16.04 5.23 14.16
C ASN A 367 -16.98 6.42 13.94
N GLY A 368 -17.58 6.57 12.76
CA GLY A 368 -18.56 7.60 12.45
C GLY A 368 -17.98 9.00 12.25
N HIS A 369 -16.73 9.10 11.73
CA HIS A 369 -16.09 10.37 11.45
C HIS A 369 -16.23 10.81 9.98
N ILE A 370 -16.37 9.86 9.06
CA ILE A 370 -16.57 10.11 7.62
C ILE A 370 -17.72 9.28 7.07
N THR A 371 -18.22 9.63 5.88
CA THR A 371 -19.13 8.82 5.09
C THR A 371 -18.44 7.58 4.55
N TYR A 372 -19.20 6.66 3.94
CA TYR A 372 -18.68 5.44 3.35
C TYR A 372 -17.56 5.72 2.34
N MET A 373 -16.44 5.02 2.48
CA MET A 373 -15.20 5.33 1.79
C MET A 373 -15.03 4.64 0.44
N ARG A 374 -15.88 3.69 0.07
CA ARG A 374 -15.85 3.02 -1.24
C ARG A 374 -16.94 3.61 -2.12
N THR A 375 -16.61 4.67 -2.83
CA THR A 375 -17.53 5.41 -3.71
C THR A 375 -16.79 5.97 -4.91
N ASP A 376 -17.44 6.00 -6.04
CA ASP A 376 -17.02 6.70 -7.26
C ASP A 376 -17.74 8.05 -7.45
N SER A 377 -18.63 8.39 -6.52
CA SER A 377 -19.37 9.66 -6.52
C SER A 377 -18.55 10.81 -5.95
N THR A 378 -18.70 11.99 -6.59
CA THR A 378 -18.21 13.27 -6.09
C THR A 378 -19.34 14.15 -5.56
N THR A 379 -20.59 13.66 -5.56
CA THR A 379 -21.78 14.40 -5.17
C THR A 379 -21.92 14.46 -3.66
N LEU A 380 -22.19 15.64 -3.12
CA LEU A 380 -22.58 15.82 -1.72
C LEU A 380 -24.10 15.79 -1.58
N SER A 381 -24.61 15.17 -0.53
CA SER A 381 -26.01 15.30 -0.12
C SER A 381 -26.35 16.75 0.23
N GLU A 382 -27.64 17.11 0.26
CA GLU A 382 -28.08 18.46 0.66
C GLU A 382 -27.58 18.80 2.09
N GLN A 383 -27.56 17.81 2.96
CA GLN A 383 -27.01 17.93 4.31
C GLN A 383 -25.49 18.21 4.27
N GLY A 384 -24.74 17.47 3.46
CA GLY A 384 -23.30 17.68 3.28
C GLY A 384 -22.95 19.03 2.64
N LEU A 385 -23.74 19.47 1.64
CA LEU A 385 -23.61 20.79 1.04
C LEU A 385 -23.80 21.90 2.06
N LYS A 386 -24.88 21.83 2.85
CA LYS A 386 -25.18 22.80 3.90
C LYS A 386 -24.06 22.86 4.94
N ALA A 387 -23.65 21.70 5.47
CA ALA A 387 -22.60 21.59 6.49
C ALA A 387 -21.26 22.17 5.99
N ALA A 388 -20.84 21.85 4.76
CA ALA A 388 -19.59 22.36 4.19
C ALA A 388 -19.62 23.88 4.02
N ARG A 389 -20.77 24.44 3.57
CA ARG A 389 -20.94 25.89 3.40
C ARG A 389 -20.96 26.64 4.73
N GLU A 390 -21.69 26.12 5.74
CA GLU A 390 -21.73 26.69 7.08
C GLU A 390 -20.36 26.71 7.73
N GLN A 391 -19.61 25.63 7.56
CA GLN A 391 -18.23 25.52 8.05
C GLN A 391 -17.30 26.54 7.37
N ALA A 392 -17.41 26.69 6.04
CA ALA A 392 -16.63 27.64 5.28
C ALA A 392 -16.95 29.09 5.69
N ILE A 393 -18.23 29.43 5.89
CA ILE A 393 -18.67 30.76 6.37
C ILE A 393 -18.09 31.02 7.77
N SER A 394 -18.20 30.07 8.67
CA SER A 394 -17.74 30.21 10.07
C SER A 394 -16.26 30.47 10.18
N LEU A 395 -15.44 29.81 9.34
CA LEU A 395 -13.97 29.88 9.43
C LEU A 395 -13.35 30.98 8.57
N TYR A 396 -13.93 31.28 7.42
CA TYR A 396 -13.33 32.16 6.41
C TYR A 396 -14.17 33.39 6.07
N GLY A 397 -15.44 33.40 6.43
CA GLY A 397 -16.38 34.48 6.11
C GLY A 397 -17.19 34.28 4.83
N ASN A 398 -18.23 35.08 4.64
CA ASN A 398 -19.18 34.97 3.52
C ASN A 398 -18.53 35.16 2.14
N ASP A 399 -17.54 36.03 2.04
CA ASP A 399 -16.83 36.31 0.77
C ASP A 399 -16.09 35.11 0.21
N TYR A 400 -15.75 34.16 1.08
CA TYR A 400 -15.02 32.95 0.71
C TYR A 400 -15.94 31.80 0.29
N VAL A 401 -17.24 31.96 0.31
CA VAL A 401 -18.19 30.91 -0.10
C VAL A 401 -18.79 31.26 -1.46
N ALA A 402 -18.95 30.28 -2.32
CA ALA A 402 -19.58 30.47 -3.62
C ALA A 402 -21.03 30.96 -3.44
N GLU A 403 -21.55 31.81 -4.35
CA GLU A 403 -22.92 32.37 -4.29
C GLU A 403 -23.99 31.28 -4.13
N GLY A 404 -23.87 30.18 -4.87
CA GLY A 404 -24.75 29.00 -4.79
C GLY A 404 -23.99 27.75 -4.41
N PRO A 405 -24.71 26.67 -4.02
CA PRO A 405 -24.08 25.36 -3.79
C PRO A 405 -23.40 24.87 -5.05
N ARG A 406 -22.11 24.45 -4.92
CA ARG A 406 -21.37 23.86 -6.03
C ARG A 406 -21.72 22.38 -6.11
N ARG A 407 -22.20 21.96 -7.27
CA ARG A 407 -22.46 20.56 -7.61
C ARG A 407 -21.40 20.10 -8.60
N TYR A 408 -20.90 18.90 -8.40
CA TYR A 408 -19.84 18.28 -9.20
C TYR A 408 -20.41 17.04 -9.87
N ASP A 409 -21.04 17.26 -11.03
CA ASP A 409 -21.61 16.18 -11.83
C ASP A 409 -20.50 15.61 -12.75
N ARG A 410 -19.69 14.73 -12.22
CA ARG A 410 -18.75 13.94 -13.03
C ARG A 410 -19.45 12.66 -13.46
N LYS A 411 -19.74 12.52 -14.74
CA LYS A 411 -20.07 11.22 -15.32
C LYS A 411 -18.79 10.40 -15.34
N VAL A 412 -18.59 9.58 -14.31
CA VAL A 412 -17.61 8.49 -14.38
C VAL A 412 -18.21 7.46 -15.32
N LYS A 413 -17.42 6.98 -16.29
CA LYS A 413 -17.80 5.82 -17.09
C LYS A 413 -18.13 4.71 -16.07
N ASN A 414 -19.39 4.23 -16.06
CA ASN A 414 -19.84 3.15 -15.17
C ASN A 414 -19.94 3.52 -13.67
N SER A 415 -20.60 4.64 -13.37
CA SER A 415 -20.91 5.01 -11.99
C SER A 415 -21.81 3.95 -11.34
N GLN A 416 -21.33 3.31 -10.30
CA GLN A 416 -22.09 2.38 -9.47
C GLN A 416 -22.91 3.17 -8.46
N GLU A 417 -24.22 3.06 -8.50
CA GLU A 417 -25.19 3.52 -7.49
C GLU A 417 -25.13 5.02 -7.07
N ALA A 418 -26.22 5.53 -6.54
CA ALA A 418 -26.35 6.91 -6.04
C ALA A 418 -25.62 7.07 -4.68
N HIS A 419 -24.30 6.84 -4.66
CA HIS A 419 -23.47 7.02 -3.47
C HIS A 419 -23.12 8.50 -3.28
N GLU A 420 -22.89 8.89 -2.04
CA GLU A 420 -22.36 10.20 -1.67
C GLU A 420 -20.82 10.18 -1.73
N ALA A 421 -20.21 11.34 -1.94
CA ALA A 421 -18.75 11.54 -1.84
C ALA A 421 -18.21 11.24 -0.43
N ILE A 422 -16.91 11.00 -0.32
CA ILE A 422 -16.24 10.88 0.97
C ILE A 422 -16.13 12.25 1.62
N ARG A 423 -16.83 12.45 2.73
CA ARG A 423 -16.88 13.68 3.51
C ARG A 423 -16.87 13.42 5.02
N PRO A 424 -16.62 14.44 5.85
CA PRO A 424 -16.91 14.34 7.28
C PRO A 424 -18.37 13.98 7.52
N ALA A 425 -18.63 13.12 8.51
CA ALA A 425 -19.98 12.63 8.82
C ALA A 425 -20.80 13.66 9.61
N GLY A 426 -22.13 13.57 9.47
CA GLY A 426 -23.09 14.38 10.23
C GLY A 426 -23.51 15.66 9.55
N GLU A 427 -24.42 16.38 10.26
CA GLU A 427 -24.98 17.67 9.82
C GLU A 427 -24.08 18.86 10.12
N HIS A 428 -23.14 18.68 11.06
CA HIS A 428 -22.09 19.62 11.40
C HIS A 428 -20.76 18.88 11.38
N PHE A 429 -19.85 19.38 10.56
CA PHE A 429 -18.55 18.74 10.45
C PHE A 429 -17.69 19.07 11.67
N ALA A 430 -17.25 18.05 12.40
CA ALA A 430 -16.25 18.26 13.44
C ALA A 430 -14.96 18.79 12.80
N THR A 431 -14.40 19.86 13.36
CA THR A 431 -13.11 20.35 12.89
C THR A 431 -11.98 19.37 13.24
N PRO A 432 -10.86 19.36 12.49
CA PRO A 432 -9.70 18.54 12.87
C PRO A 432 -9.22 18.79 14.28
N GLY A 433 -9.29 20.06 14.75
CA GLY A 433 -8.91 20.42 16.13
C GLY A 433 -9.77 19.76 17.21
N GLU A 434 -11.08 19.64 17.00
CA GLU A 434 -11.99 18.97 17.94
C GLU A 434 -11.74 17.46 18.02
N LEU A 435 -11.28 16.84 16.93
CA LEU A 435 -11.00 15.40 16.88
C LEU A 435 -9.56 15.03 17.23
N HIS A 436 -8.66 16.00 17.41
CA HIS A 436 -7.22 15.75 17.65
C HIS A 436 -6.95 14.79 18.82
N ALA A 437 -7.77 14.85 19.88
CA ALA A 437 -7.61 13.98 21.05
C ALA A 437 -8.23 12.58 20.88
N GLN A 438 -9.06 12.38 19.86
CA GLN A 438 -9.83 11.15 19.61
C GLN A 438 -9.18 10.28 18.53
N LEU A 439 -8.50 10.90 17.56
CA LEU A 439 -7.89 10.24 16.41
C LEU A 439 -6.40 9.93 16.68
N ASP A 440 -5.92 8.83 16.13
CA ASP A 440 -4.48 8.61 16.05
C ASP A 440 -3.84 9.54 14.99
N ALA A 441 -2.50 9.60 14.96
CA ALA A 441 -1.80 10.54 14.07
C ALA A 441 -2.04 10.28 12.56
N GLU A 442 -2.35 9.04 12.16
CA GLU A 442 -2.64 8.68 10.78
C GLU A 442 -4.10 9.00 10.45
N GLU A 443 -5.01 8.67 11.34
CA GLU A 443 -6.43 8.99 11.26
C GLU A 443 -6.65 10.50 11.19
N PHE A 444 -5.93 11.25 12.03
CA PHE A 444 -5.99 12.71 12.04
C PHE A 444 -5.60 13.31 10.68
N LYS A 445 -4.46 12.90 10.12
CA LYS A 445 -3.97 13.41 8.83
C LYS A 445 -4.93 13.11 7.68
N LEU A 446 -5.50 11.90 7.65
CA LEU A 446 -6.44 11.53 6.60
C LEU A 446 -7.77 12.25 6.76
N TYR A 447 -8.27 12.38 7.99
CA TYR A 447 -9.48 13.14 8.29
C TYR A 447 -9.33 14.62 7.92
N GLU A 448 -8.21 15.25 8.30
CA GLU A 448 -7.89 16.64 7.96
C GLU A 448 -7.89 16.85 6.44
N LEU A 449 -7.28 15.94 5.68
CA LEU A 449 -7.26 15.98 4.23
C LEU A 449 -8.68 15.93 3.63
N ILE A 450 -9.53 15.03 4.13
CA ILE A 450 -10.93 14.87 3.69
C ILE A 450 -11.73 16.12 4.06
N TRP A 451 -11.58 16.60 5.27
CA TRP A 451 -12.27 17.80 5.77
C TRP A 451 -11.91 19.04 4.94
N GLN A 452 -10.61 19.30 4.76
CA GLN A 452 -10.12 20.44 3.96
C GLN A 452 -10.68 20.41 2.53
N ARG A 453 -10.63 19.25 1.87
CA ARG A 453 -11.12 19.08 0.49
C ARG A 453 -12.62 19.31 0.40
N THR A 454 -13.39 18.79 1.34
CA THR A 454 -14.84 18.93 1.37
C THR A 454 -15.26 20.38 1.58
N VAL A 455 -14.68 21.07 2.56
CA VAL A 455 -14.96 22.47 2.83
C VAL A 455 -14.55 23.35 1.64
N ALA A 456 -13.33 23.17 1.12
CA ALA A 456 -12.82 23.89 -0.04
C ALA A 456 -13.72 23.74 -1.28
N SER A 457 -14.36 22.58 -1.46
CA SER A 457 -15.22 22.29 -2.62
C SER A 457 -16.42 23.28 -2.71
N GLN A 458 -16.84 23.87 -1.60
CA GLN A 458 -17.98 24.81 -1.55
C GLN A 458 -17.52 26.27 -1.47
N MET A 459 -16.21 26.52 -1.48
CA MET A 459 -15.65 27.88 -1.41
C MET A 459 -15.61 28.57 -2.77
N ALA A 460 -15.37 29.87 -2.74
CA ALA A 460 -15.21 30.72 -3.92
C ALA A 460 -13.96 30.41 -4.71
N ASP A 461 -13.94 30.72 -6.00
CA ASP A 461 -12.79 30.59 -6.86
C ASP A 461 -11.62 31.44 -6.37
N ALA A 462 -10.40 30.92 -6.53
CA ALA A 462 -9.22 31.76 -6.43
C ALA A 462 -9.10 32.65 -7.68
N LYS A 463 -8.79 33.92 -7.48
CA LYS A 463 -8.68 34.90 -8.56
C LYS A 463 -7.35 35.64 -8.47
N GLY A 464 -6.84 36.05 -9.62
CA GLY A 464 -5.61 36.81 -9.70
C GLY A 464 -5.31 37.26 -11.13
N THR A 465 -4.06 37.60 -11.37
CA THR A 465 -3.55 37.94 -12.70
C THR A 465 -2.35 37.08 -13.05
N SER A 466 -2.25 36.73 -14.29
CA SER A 466 -1.07 36.11 -14.88
C SER A 466 -0.48 37.07 -15.89
N MET A 467 0.78 37.46 -15.68
CA MET A 467 1.52 38.34 -16.56
C MET A 467 2.54 37.51 -17.34
N LYS A 468 2.59 37.65 -18.66
CA LYS A 468 3.64 37.12 -19.51
C LYS A 468 4.36 38.28 -20.18
N VAL A 469 5.65 38.36 -19.97
CA VAL A 469 6.52 39.37 -20.56
C VAL A 469 7.40 38.73 -21.62
N THR A 470 7.45 39.31 -22.81
CA THR A 470 8.42 38.95 -23.84
C THR A 470 9.47 40.05 -23.89
N ILE A 471 10.73 39.68 -23.80
CA ILE A 471 11.89 40.56 -23.80
C ILE A 471 12.67 40.26 -25.06
N ALA A 472 12.98 41.30 -25.84
CA ALA A 472 13.72 41.17 -27.11
C ALA A 472 15.09 41.85 -27.00
N GLY A 473 16.09 41.19 -27.60
CA GLY A 473 17.42 41.76 -27.78
C GLY A 473 18.09 41.12 -28.97
N LYS A 474 18.63 41.95 -29.90
CA LYS A 474 19.17 41.49 -31.19
C LYS A 474 18.21 40.50 -31.91
N ASN A 475 18.61 39.24 -31.98
CA ASN A 475 17.89 38.18 -32.68
C ASN A 475 17.28 37.14 -31.71
N ALA A 476 17.24 37.43 -30.42
CA ALA A 476 16.75 36.52 -29.40
C ALA A 476 15.56 37.12 -28.63
N GLU A 477 14.60 36.27 -28.27
CA GLU A 477 13.51 36.63 -27.38
C GLU A 477 13.52 35.74 -26.14
N PHE A 478 13.34 36.39 -24.98
CA PHE A 478 13.18 35.73 -23.71
C PHE A 478 11.73 35.90 -23.20
N SER A 479 11.27 34.98 -22.39
CA SER A 479 9.96 35.10 -21.76
C SER A 479 10.06 34.92 -20.24
N ALA A 480 9.44 35.82 -19.52
CA ALA A 480 9.18 35.70 -18.09
C ALA A 480 7.68 35.60 -17.86
N THR A 481 7.25 34.76 -16.89
CA THR A 481 5.84 34.62 -16.50
C THR A 481 5.71 34.82 -15.02
N GLY A 482 4.85 35.75 -14.62
CA GLY A 482 4.44 36.00 -13.25
C GLY A 482 3.00 35.58 -12.99
N ARG A 483 2.67 35.33 -11.75
CA ARG A 483 1.32 35.10 -11.28
C ARG A 483 1.15 35.72 -9.89
N THR A 484 0.12 36.52 -9.75
CA THR A 484 -0.28 37.16 -8.49
C THR A 484 -1.69 36.73 -8.15
N ILE A 485 -1.90 36.26 -6.93
CA ILE A 485 -3.22 35.85 -6.41
C ILE A 485 -3.80 37.04 -5.64
N THR A 486 -4.81 37.70 -6.18
CA THR A 486 -5.48 38.83 -5.56
C THR A 486 -6.55 38.43 -4.57
N PHE A 487 -7.17 37.25 -4.80
CA PHE A 487 -8.14 36.65 -3.90
C PHE A 487 -7.89 35.14 -3.82
N PRO A 488 -7.43 34.61 -2.68
CA PRO A 488 -7.05 33.21 -2.57
C PRO A 488 -8.22 32.25 -2.62
N GLY A 489 -9.46 32.67 -2.33
CA GLY A 489 -10.66 31.81 -2.39
C GLY A 489 -10.42 30.49 -1.64
N PHE A 490 -10.74 29.35 -2.29
CA PHE A 490 -10.58 28.02 -1.72
C PHE A 490 -9.14 27.62 -1.36
N LEU A 491 -8.12 28.25 -1.96
CA LEU A 491 -6.71 28.00 -1.65
C LEU A 491 -6.35 28.27 -0.20
N ARG A 492 -7.20 29.02 0.51
CA ARG A 492 -7.03 29.28 1.94
C ARG A 492 -7.32 28.04 2.79
N ALA A 493 -8.17 27.15 2.32
CA ALA A 493 -8.52 25.90 2.99
C ALA A 493 -7.77 24.69 2.45
N TYR A 494 -7.46 24.66 1.15
CA TYR A 494 -6.90 23.50 0.48
C TYR A 494 -5.99 23.87 -0.69
N VAL A 495 -4.77 23.36 -0.70
CA VAL A 495 -3.76 23.55 -1.75
C VAL A 495 -3.36 22.20 -2.30
N GLU A 496 -3.40 21.99 -3.61
CA GLU A 496 -2.81 20.85 -4.29
C GLU A 496 -1.38 21.14 -4.76
N ILE A 497 -0.59 20.09 -4.88
CA ILE A 497 0.74 20.12 -5.48
C ILE A 497 0.65 19.46 -6.87
N THR A 498 0.95 20.22 -7.90
CA THR A 498 0.94 19.74 -9.28
C THR A 498 2.38 19.55 -9.75
N LYS A 499 2.69 18.40 -10.36
CA LYS A 499 4.00 18.24 -11.02
C LYS A 499 4.04 19.00 -12.32
N LEU A 500 5.07 19.82 -12.48
CA LEU A 500 5.40 20.46 -13.75
C LEU A 500 6.01 19.43 -14.72
N SER A 501 6.05 19.79 -16.00
CA SER A 501 6.65 18.96 -17.05
C SER A 501 8.15 18.71 -16.88
N ASP A 502 8.83 19.57 -16.12
CA ASP A 502 10.23 19.45 -15.73
C ASP A 502 10.47 18.61 -14.46
N GLY A 503 9.40 18.00 -13.93
CA GLY A 503 9.44 17.15 -12.73
C GLY A 503 9.40 17.89 -11.40
N ARG A 504 9.41 19.24 -11.40
CA ARG A 504 9.30 20.05 -10.18
C ARG A 504 7.87 20.06 -9.65
N ASP A 505 7.73 20.12 -8.33
CA ASP A 505 6.44 20.24 -7.66
C ASP A 505 6.06 21.72 -7.54
N LEU A 506 4.90 22.10 -8.08
CA LEU A 506 4.34 23.44 -7.97
C LEU A 506 3.07 23.40 -7.14
N ALA A 507 3.06 24.10 -6.02
CA ALA A 507 1.86 24.32 -5.24
C ALA A 507 0.87 25.24 -5.96
N ASP A 508 -0.42 24.99 -5.84
CA ASP A 508 -1.47 25.77 -6.49
C ASP A 508 -1.48 27.24 -6.08
N ASN A 509 -1.00 27.52 -4.87
CA ASN A 509 -0.85 28.88 -4.33
C ASN A 509 0.53 29.48 -4.58
N ALA A 510 1.37 28.87 -5.42
CA ALA A 510 2.66 29.44 -5.74
C ALA A 510 2.48 30.73 -6.55
N GLU A 511 3.06 31.79 -6.04
CA GLU A 511 3.13 33.10 -6.69
C GLU A 511 4.54 33.36 -7.19
N ARG A 512 4.61 34.07 -8.31
CA ARG A 512 5.85 34.62 -8.85
C ARG A 512 5.58 36.05 -9.25
N HIS A 513 6.05 36.97 -8.42
CA HIS A 513 5.89 38.37 -8.69
C HIS A 513 6.92 38.83 -9.75
N LEU A 514 6.46 39.54 -10.75
CA LEU A 514 7.27 40.29 -11.67
C LEU A 514 7.15 41.79 -11.35
N PRO A 515 8.22 42.59 -11.63
CA PRO A 515 8.10 44.05 -11.51
C PRO A 515 7.04 44.57 -12.50
N ARG A 516 6.57 45.79 -12.28
CA ARG A 516 5.75 46.47 -13.26
C ARG A 516 6.58 46.82 -14.47
N LEU A 517 6.20 46.28 -15.63
CA LEU A 517 6.89 46.43 -16.92
C LEU A 517 5.93 46.96 -17.95
N ALA A 518 6.39 47.88 -18.77
CA ALA A 518 5.70 48.42 -19.95
C ALA A 518 6.46 48.07 -21.24
N GLU A 519 5.71 47.97 -22.32
CA GLU A 519 6.35 47.76 -23.63
C GLU A 519 7.30 48.92 -23.96
N GLY A 520 8.53 48.60 -24.34
CA GLY A 520 9.60 49.56 -24.60
C GLY A 520 10.55 49.82 -23.42
N ASP A 521 10.24 49.33 -22.21
CA ASP A 521 11.16 49.45 -21.06
C ASP A 521 12.51 48.78 -21.37
N ALA A 522 13.59 49.53 -21.10
CA ALA A 522 14.96 49.01 -21.21
C ALA A 522 15.29 48.16 -19.95
N LEU A 523 15.98 47.06 -20.17
CA LEU A 523 16.37 46.14 -19.14
C LEU A 523 17.88 45.92 -19.16
N ASP A 524 18.51 45.97 -17.98
CA ASP A 524 19.87 45.54 -17.80
C ASP A 524 19.94 44.03 -17.64
N VAL A 525 20.95 43.41 -18.20
CA VAL A 525 21.20 41.95 -18.08
C VAL A 525 22.33 41.74 -17.10
N ASN A 526 21.97 41.24 -15.90
CA ASN A 526 22.96 40.93 -14.87
C ASN A 526 23.71 39.65 -15.15
N LYS A 527 23.01 38.62 -15.72
CA LYS A 527 23.56 37.30 -15.93
C LYS A 527 22.90 36.59 -17.12
N LEU A 528 23.68 35.83 -17.85
CA LEU A 528 23.23 34.86 -18.85
C LEU A 528 23.84 33.50 -18.48
N GLU A 529 23.03 32.53 -18.19
CA GLU A 529 23.43 31.15 -17.83
C GLU A 529 23.01 30.20 -18.94
N VAL A 530 23.94 29.32 -19.32
CA VAL A 530 23.67 28.21 -20.24
C VAL A 530 23.28 26.98 -19.38
N ASP A 531 22.06 26.51 -19.55
CA ASP A 531 21.55 25.31 -18.88
C ASP A 531 21.55 24.14 -19.83
N GLU A 532 22.19 23.04 -19.42
CA GLU A 532 22.18 21.78 -20.13
C GLU A 532 20.95 20.96 -19.69
N HIS A 533 20.22 20.43 -20.65
CA HIS A 533 19.05 19.62 -20.44
C HIS A 533 19.13 18.32 -21.22
N SER A 534 18.56 17.27 -20.64
CA SER A 534 18.29 16.03 -21.34
C SER A 534 16.83 15.64 -21.15
N THR A 535 16.23 15.05 -22.17
CA THR A 535 14.88 14.49 -22.01
C THR A 535 14.91 13.26 -21.14
N ASN A 536 13.89 13.09 -20.31
CA ASN A 536 13.77 11.96 -19.40
C ASN A 536 12.74 10.95 -19.94
N PRO A 537 12.95 9.65 -19.71
CA PRO A 537 11.93 8.65 -20.02
C PRO A 537 10.65 8.91 -19.23
N PRO A 538 9.50 8.43 -19.71
CA PRO A 538 8.23 8.61 -19.02
C PRO A 538 8.33 8.08 -17.58
N ALA A 539 7.77 8.82 -16.64
CA ALA A 539 7.86 8.46 -15.23
C ALA A 539 7.17 7.11 -14.96
N ARG A 540 7.78 6.26 -14.13
CA ARG A 540 7.14 5.04 -13.64
C ARG A 540 5.90 5.38 -12.86
N TYR A 541 4.95 4.46 -12.87
CA TYR A 541 3.77 4.60 -12.01
C TYR A 541 4.16 4.55 -10.54
N THR A 542 3.53 5.40 -9.75
CA THR A 542 3.36 5.24 -8.30
C THR A 542 2.04 4.54 -8.05
N GLU A 543 1.76 4.06 -6.83
CA GLU A 543 0.42 3.52 -6.51
C GLU A 543 -0.68 4.52 -6.87
N ALA A 544 -0.48 5.80 -6.53
CA ALA A 544 -1.41 6.88 -6.83
C ALA A 544 -1.68 7.07 -8.33
N SER A 545 -0.63 7.10 -9.15
CA SER A 545 -0.80 7.28 -10.60
C SER A 545 -1.28 6.01 -11.31
N LEU A 546 -1.02 4.83 -10.74
CA LEU A 546 -1.60 3.57 -11.24
C LEU A 546 -3.11 3.51 -10.96
N VAL A 547 -3.57 3.90 -9.77
CA VAL A 547 -5.01 4.02 -9.47
C VAL A 547 -5.70 4.96 -10.45
N LYS A 548 -5.08 6.12 -10.73
CA LYS A 548 -5.60 7.07 -11.72
C LYS A 548 -5.70 6.43 -13.12
N LYS A 549 -4.63 5.73 -13.56
CA LYS A 549 -4.61 5.08 -14.88
C LYS A 549 -5.65 3.96 -14.99
N MET A 550 -5.81 3.15 -13.95
CA MET A 550 -6.82 2.09 -13.91
C MET A 550 -8.25 2.68 -13.97
N GLU A 551 -8.51 3.78 -13.25
CA GLU A 551 -9.78 4.51 -13.32
C GLU A 551 -10.05 5.06 -14.71
N GLU A 552 -9.06 5.69 -15.37
CA GLU A 552 -9.16 6.20 -16.73
C GLU A 552 -9.50 5.11 -17.76
N LEU A 553 -8.98 3.91 -17.54
CA LEU A 553 -9.24 2.75 -18.38
C LEU A 553 -10.54 2.01 -18.03
N GLY A 554 -11.25 2.37 -16.97
CA GLY A 554 -12.43 1.66 -16.48
C GLY A 554 -12.13 0.30 -15.84
N ILE A 555 -10.87 0.03 -15.47
CA ILE A 555 -10.38 -1.25 -14.97
C ILE A 555 -10.38 -1.26 -13.45
N GLY A 556 -11.16 -2.16 -12.86
CA GLY A 556 -11.35 -2.25 -11.42
C GLY A 556 -12.43 -1.27 -10.91
N ARG A 557 -12.68 -1.33 -9.60
CA ARG A 557 -13.74 -0.55 -8.93
C ARG A 557 -13.20 -0.03 -7.58
N PRO A 558 -13.87 0.92 -6.93
CA PRO A 558 -13.46 1.47 -5.63
C PRO A 558 -13.09 0.42 -4.57
N SER A 559 -13.75 -0.72 -4.57
CA SER A 559 -13.49 -1.84 -3.65
C SER A 559 -12.21 -2.62 -3.97
N THR A 560 -11.67 -2.53 -5.20
CA THR A 560 -10.61 -3.44 -5.70
C THR A 560 -9.25 -2.79 -5.91
N TYR A 561 -9.14 -1.48 -6.16
CA TYR A 561 -7.87 -0.82 -6.48
C TYR A 561 -6.73 -1.16 -5.51
N ALA A 562 -6.94 -0.95 -4.22
CA ALA A 562 -5.92 -1.21 -3.20
C ALA A 562 -5.54 -2.70 -3.11
N SER A 563 -6.51 -3.61 -3.25
CA SER A 563 -6.27 -5.05 -3.19
C SER A 563 -5.52 -5.58 -4.41
N ILE A 564 -5.78 -5.02 -5.60
CA ILE A 564 -5.08 -5.36 -6.84
C ILE A 564 -3.60 -4.96 -6.73
N ILE A 565 -3.32 -3.71 -6.36
CA ILE A 565 -1.95 -3.20 -6.22
C ILE A 565 -1.18 -4.04 -5.20
N LYS A 566 -1.79 -4.33 -4.05
CA LYS A 566 -1.19 -5.21 -3.06
C LYS A 566 -0.93 -6.61 -3.63
N THR A 567 -1.87 -7.17 -4.37
CA THR A 567 -1.75 -8.54 -4.93
C THR A 567 -0.59 -8.65 -5.91
N ILE A 568 -0.41 -7.70 -6.83
CA ILE A 568 0.70 -7.75 -7.79
C ILE A 568 2.06 -7.58 -7.10
N GLN A 569 2.13 -6.85 -5.98
CA GLN A 569 3.33 -6.74 -5.15
C GLN A 569 3.59 -8.02 -4.34
N ASP A 570 2.57 -8.55 -3.65
CA ASP A 570 2.68 -9.78 -2.85
C ASP A 570 3.04 -11.01 -3.71
N ARG A 571 2.68 -11.02 -4.99
CA ARG A 571 3.02 -12.06 -5.96
C ARG A 571 4.41 -11.88 -6.58
N GLY A 572 5.07 -10.76 -6.31
CA GLY A 572 6.39 -10.46 -6.85
C GLY A 572 6.40 -10.10 -8.33
N TYR A 573 5.25 -9.73 -8.90
CA TYR A 573 5.19 -9.18 -10.27
C TYR A 573 5.74 -7.77 -10.31
N VAL A 574 5.49 -7.01 -9.26
CA VAL A 574 5.90 -5.62 -9.13
C VAL A 574 6.53 -5.42 -7.75
N TYR A 575 7.56 -4.60 -7.68
CA TYR A 575 8.17 -4.18 -6.43
C TYR A 575 8.31 -2.66 -6.38
N SER A 576 8.43 -2.10 -5.18
CA SER A 576 8.59 -0.66 -5.00
C SER A 576 10.06 -0.29 -4.90
N ARG A 577 10.50 0.71 -5.70
CA ARG A 577 11.79 1.39 -5.57
C ARG A 577 11.52 2.86 -5.23
N GLY A 578 11.68 3.22 -3.98
CA GLY A 578 11.12 4.46 -3.45
C GLY A 578 9.59 4.45 -3.55
N ASN A 579 9.01 5.41 -4.25
CA ASN A 579 7.58 5.50 -4.53
C ASN A 579 7.19 4.89 -5.89
N ALA A 580 8.17 4.52 -6.71
CA ALA A 580 7.94 3.98 -8.06
C ALA A 580 7.65 2.47 -8.01
N LEU A 581 6.71 2.04 -8.84
CA LEU A 581 6.39 0.64 -9.10
C LEU A 581 7.23 0.15 -10.28
N VAL A 582 8.02 -0.88 -10.05
CA VAL A 582 8.93 -1.47 -11.04
C VAL A 582 8.50 -2.91 -11.30
N PRO A 583 8.30 -3.32 -12.57
CA PRO A 583 7.96 -4.71 -12.88
C PRO A 583 9.19 -5.61 -12.73
N SER A 584 8.99 -6.82 -12.24
CA SER A 584 10.01 -7.85 -12.26
C SER A 584 10.10 -8.51 -13.65
N TRP A 585 11.20 -9.18 -13.94
CA TRP A 585 11.35 -9.94 -15.20
C TRP A 585 10.30 -11.06 -15.33
N VAL A 586 9.83 -11.60 -14.20
CA VAL A 586 8.71 -12.55 -14.19
C VAL A 586 7.43 -11.92 -14.71
N ALA A 587 7.19 -10.63 -14.43
CA ALA A 587 6.03 -9.91 -14.96
C ALA A 587 6.08 -9.81 -16.49
N PHE A 588 7.26 -9.55 -17.06
CA PHE A 588 7.43 -9.54 -18.53
C PHE A 588 7.09 -10.89 -19.16
N ALA A 589 7.56 -11.99 -18.55
CA ALA A 589 7.25 -13.33 -19.04
C ALA A 589 5.76 -13.67 -18.94
N VAL A 590 5.12 -13.31 -17.83
CA VAL A 590 3.67 -13.52 -17.62
C VAL A 590 2.84 -12.69 -18.58
N VAL A 591 3.13 -11.38 -18.68
CA VAL A 591 2.43 -10.47 -19.58
C VAL A 591 2.66 -10.88 -21.04
N GLY A 592 3.89 -11.17 -21.42
CA GLY A 592 4.21 -11.62 -22.78
C GLY A 592 3.54 -12.93 -23.19
N LEU A 593 3.39 -13.88 -22.24
CA LEU A 593 2.61 -15.10 -22.47
C LEU A 593 1.13 -14.77 -22.73
N LEU A 594 0.56 -13.93 -21.86
CA LEU A 594 -0.85 -13.57 -21.96
C LEU A 594 -1.15 -12.77 -23.24
N GLU A 595 -0.32 -11.81 -23.59
CA GLU A 595 -0.45 -11.02 -24.83
C GLU A 595 -0.36 -11.88 -26.10
N LYS A 596 0.58 -12.85 -26.13
CA LYS A 596 0.80 -13.71 -27.30
C LYS A 596 -0.23 -14.81 -27.47
N SER A 597 -0.68 -15.41 -26.36
CA SER A 597 -1.52 -16.61 -26.42
C SER A 597 -2.95 -16.37 -25.95
N PHE A 598 -3.22 -15.28 -25.24
CA PHE A 598 -4.50 -14.97 -24.62
C PHE A 598 -4.74 -13.45 -24.62
N SER A 599 -4.56 -12.79 -25.78
CA SER A 599 -4.59 -11.32 -25.91
C SER A 599 -5.88 -10.71 -25.33
N ALA A 600 -7.03 -11.32 -25.59
CA ALA A 600 -8.32 -10.88 -25.06
C ALA A 600 -8.33 -10.83 -23.52
N LEU A 601 -7.65 -11.76 -22.84
CA LEU A 601 -7.64 -11.82 -21.35
C LEU A 601 -6.86 -10.69 -20.69
N VAL A 602 -6.11 -9.91 -21.43
CA VAL A 602 -5.34 -8.76 -20.94
C VAL A 602 -5.65 -7.48 -21.70
N ASP A 603 -6.64 -7.51 -22.57
CA ASP A 603 -7.14 -6.34 -23.29
C ASP A 603 -7.84 -5.37 -22.35
N TYR A 604 -7.62 -4.06 -22.57
CA TYR A 604 -8.14 -3.02 -21.69
C TYR A 604 -9.65 -2.82 -21.86
N ASP A 605 -10.09 -2.73 -23.11
CA ASP A 605 -11.49 -2.48 -23.44
C ASP A 605 -12.35 -3.70 -23.06
N PHE A 606 -11.86 -4.91 -23.34
CA PHE A 606 -12.50 -6.14 -22.90
C PHE A 606 -12.62 -6.24 -21.37
N THR A 607 -11.55 -5.89 -20.63
CA THR A 607 -11.60 -5.91 -19.17
C THR A 607 -12.55 -4.84 -18.60
N SER A 608 -12.61 -3.68 -19.24
CA SER A 608 -13.58 -2.62 -18.89
C SER A 608 -15.01 -3.07 -19.15
N SER A 609 -15.28 -3.68 -20.34
CA SER A 609 -16.62 -4.16 -20.70
C SER A 609 -17.13 -5.23 -19.74
N MET A 610 -16.28 -6.16 -19.29
CA MET A 610 -16.67 -7.13 -18.24
C MET A 610 -17.09 -6.48 -16.93
N GLU A 611 -16.47 -5.35 -16.55
CA GLU A 611 -16.91 -4.61 -15.35
C GLU A 611 -18.25 -3.89 -15.59
N ASP A 612 -18.53 -3.46 -16.84
CA ASP A 612 -19.78 -2.83 -17.23
C ASP A 612 -20.93 -3.86 -17.25
N GLU A 613 -20.67 -5.06 -17.77
CA GLU A 613 -21.61 -6.18 -17.79
C GLU A 613 -21.96 -6.66 -16.37
N LEU A 614 -20.98 -6.69 -15.45
CA LEU A 614 -21.26 -6.92 -14.02
C LEU A 614 -22.09 -5.78 -13.39
N ASP A 615 -22.00 -4.56 -13.90
CA ASP A 615 -22.86 -3.44 -13.49
C ASP A 615 -24.26 -3.58 -14.09
N ASP A 616 -24.39 -4.14 -15.30
CA ASP A 616 -25.68 -4.46 -15.93
C ASP A 616 -26.41 -5.59 -15.21
N ILE A 617 -25.70 -6.63 -14.76
CA ILE A 617 -26.26 -7.67 -13.88
C ILE A 617 -26.77 -7.06 -12.57
N ALA A 618 -25.98 -6.18 -11.94
CA ALA A 618 -26.40 -5.50 -10.71
C ALA A 618 -27.63 -4.60 -10.90
N ALA A 619 -27.83 -4.09 -12.09
CA ALA A 619 -29.01 -3.30 -12.45
C ALA A 619 -30.20 -4.17 -12.90
N GLY A 620 -30.05 -5.49 -12.95
CA GLY A 620 -31.07 -6.43 -13.43
C GLY A 620 -31.36 -6.35 -14.92
N ARG A 621 -30.40 -5.87 -15.73
CA ARG A 621 -30.51 -5.80 -17.19
C ARG A 621 -29.96 -7.06 -17.87
N GLU A 622 -29.17 -7.84 -17.17
CA GLU A 622 -28.53 -9.05 -17.67
C GLU A 622 -28.57 -10.17 -16.60
N ASP A 623 -28.60 -11.42 -17.04
CA ASP A 623 -28.60 -12.61 -16.16
C ASP A 623 -27.15 -13.12 -15.97
N GLY A 624 -26.71 -13.26 -14.73
CA GLY A 624 -25.36 -13.68 -14.40
C GLY A 624 -25.00 -15.09 -14.88
N THR A 625 -25.96 -16.02 -14.91
CA THR A 625 -25.74 -17.41 -15.36
C THR A 625 -25.62 -17.48 -16.89
N GLU A 626 -26.45 -16.74 -17.63
CA GLU A 626 -26.36 -16.64 -19.09
C GLU A 626 -25.02 -16.02 -19.48
N TRP A 627 -24.63 -14.95 -18.83
CA TRP A 627 -23.35 -14.28 -19.03
C TRP A 627 -22.15 -15.21 -18.77
N LEU A 628 -22.13 -15.92 -17.63
CA LEU A 628 -21.09 -16.90 -17.31
C LEU A 628 -21.02 -18.05 -18.32
N THR A 629 -22.15 -18.43 -18.89
CA THR A 629 -22.22 -19.48 -19.90
C THR A 629 -21.52 -19.04 -21.18
N GLY A 630 -21.85 -17.86 -21.68
CA GLY A 630 -21.17 -17.26 -22.84
C GLY A 630 -19.68 -17.09 -22.62
N PHE A 631 -19.27 -16.54 -21.47
CA PHE A 631 -17.87 -16.34 -21.13
C PHE A 631 -17.07 -17.66 -21.02
N TYR A 632 -17.64 -18.71 -20.42
CA TYR A 632 -16.88 -19.93 -20.11
C TYR A 632 -16.94 -20.98 -21.19
N PHE A 633 -18.11 -21.18 -21.83
CA PHE A 633 -18.33 -22.20 -22.88
C PHE A 633 -18.41 -21.63 -24.31
N GLY A 634 -18.49 -20.31 -24.43
CA GLY A 634 -18.73 -19.64 -25.70
C GLY A 634 -20.22 -19.56 -26.07
N ASP A 635 -20.51 -18.71 -27.04
CA ASP A 635 -21.83 -18.58 -27.64
C ASP A 635 -21.72 -18.84 -29.14
N ALA A 636 -22.39 -19.91 -29.59
CA ALA A 636 -22.46 -20.26 -31.00
C ALA A 636 -23.28 -19.25 -31.86
N ALA A 637 -24.09 -18.40 -31.23
CA ALA A 637 -24.87 -17.35 -31.88
C ALA A 637 -24.09 -16.01 -31.97
N ALA A 638 -22.94 -15.87 -31.33
CA ALA A 638 -22.15 -14.64 -31.33
C ALA A 638 -21.38 -14.40 -32.66
N SER A 639 -21.97 -14.73 -33.80
CA SER A 639 -21.36 -14.58 -35.14
C SER A 639 -21.13 -13.13 -35.56
N ASP A 640 -21.72 -12.14 -34.86
CA ASP A 640 -21.59 -10.70 -35.11
C ASP A 640 -20.69 -10.00 -34.09
N ALA A 641 -20.14 -10.71 -33.08
CA ALA A 641 -19.17 -10.15 -32.14
C ALA A 641 -17.81 -10.02 -32.84
N THR A 642 -17.12 -8.91 -32.60
CA THR A 642 -15.76 -8.67 -33.07
C THR A 642 -14.88 -9.90 -32.83
N ALA A 643 -14.03 -10.27 -33.81
CA ALA A 643 -13.21 -11.49 -33.83
C ALA A 643 -12.29 -11.72 -32.59
N GLU A 644 -12.33 -10.81 -31.63
CA GLU A 644 -11.54 -10.78 -30.40
C GLU A 644 -12.33 -11.20 -29.14
N SER A 645 -13.63 -11.46 -29.24
CA SER A 645 -14.44 -11.88 -28.07
C SER A 645 -14.11 -13.32 -27.65
N ILE A 646 -13.94 -13.55 -26.34
CA ILE A 646 -13.73 -14.91 -25.77
C ILE A 646 -14.88 -15.85 -26.14
N ALA A 647 -16.10 -15.34 -26.19
CA ALA A 647 -17.30 -16.11 -26.58
C ALA A 647 -17.17 -16.71 -27.98
N CYS A 648 -16.65 -15.96 -28.97
CA CYS A 648 -16.44 -16.43 -30.34
C CYS A 648 -15.39 -17.55 -30.47
N HIS A 649 -14.46 -17.65 -29.47
CA HIS A 649 -13.42 -18.68 -29.44
C HIS A 649 -13.83 -19.93 -28.63
N GLY A 650 -15.12 -20.16 -28.43
CA GLY A 650 -15.62 -21.28 -27.65
C GLY A 650 -15.46 -21.12 -26.14
N GLY A 651 -15.33 -19.87 -25.68
CA GLY A 651 -15.24 -19.53 -24.28
C GLY A 651 -13.84 -19.74 -23.66
N LEU A 652 -13.69 -19.33 -22.41
CA LEU A 652 -12.43 -19.43 -21.67
C LEU A 652 -11.88 -20.87 -21.62
N LYS A 653 -12.75 -21.86 -21.50
CA LYS A 653 -12.36 -23.27 -21.39
C LYS A 653 -11.70 -23.80 -22.67
N ALA A 654 -12.26 -23.52 -23.82
CA ALA A 654 -11.68 -23.88 -25.12
C ALA A 654 -10.41 -23.08 -25.39
N LEU A 655 -10.44 -21.76 -25.16
CA LEU A 655 -9.31 -20.87 -25.38
C LEU A 655 -8.06 -21.35 -24.62
N VAL A 656 -8.21 -21.76 -23.36
CA VAL A 656 -7.08 -22.27 -22.54
C VAL A 656 -6.69 -23.68 -22.97
N GLY A 657 -7.65 -24.54 -23.28
CA GLY A 657 -7.40 -25.93 -23.71
C GLY A 657 -6.58 -26.00 -25.00
N ASP A 658 -7.03 -25.28 -26.03
CA ASP A 658 -6.44 -25.31 -27.38
C ASP A 658 -5.05 -24.67 -27.42
N ASN A 659 -4.84 -23.59 -26.68
CA ASN A 659 -3.54 -22.88 -26.68
C ASN A 659 -2.46 -23.55 -25.84
N LEU A 660 -2.80 -24.33 -24.81
CA LEU A 660 -1.84 -24.86 -23.86
C LEU A 660 -0.71 -25.69 -24.48
N GLU A 661 -1.02 -26.51 -25.50
CA GLU A 661 -0.03 -27.39 -26.16
C GLU A 661 0.88 -26.60 -27.10
N HIS A 662 0.36 -25.55 -27.72
CA HIS A 662 1.07 -24.72 -28.70
C HIS A 662 2.03 -23.67 -28.09
N ILE A 663 1.95 -23.40 -26.79
CA ILE A 663 2.81 -22.43 -26.12
C ILE A 663 4.23 -23.01 -25.97
N ASP A 664 5.22 -22.40 -26.62
CA ASP A 664 6.63 -22.69 -26.36
C ASP A 664 7.11 -21.98 -25.09
N ALA A 665 7.40 -22.77 -24.06
CA ALA A 665 7.88 -22.25 -22.80
C ALA A 665 9.24 -21.54 -22.91
N ARG A 666 10.10 -21.90 -23.89
CA ARG A 666 11.38 -21.26 -24.10
C ARG A 666 11.20 -19.84 -24.66
N LEU A 667 10.33 -19.69 -25.67
CA LEU A 667 10.01 -18.40 -26.28
C LEU A 667 9.33 -17.45 -25.30
N VAL A 668 8.37 -17.96 -24.51
CA VAL A 668 7.64 -17.16 -23.52
C VAL A 668 8.55 -16.56 -22.43
N ASN A 669 9.53 -17.35 -21.99
CA ASN A 669 10.47 -16.93 -20.94
C ASN A 669 11.70 -16.20 -21.48
N SER A 670 11.69 -15.79 -22.75
CA SER A 670 12.77 -15.09 -23.41
C SER A 670 12.33 -13.71 -23.85
N LEU A 671 13.03 -12.69 -23.40
CA LEU A 671 12.85 -11.30 -23.83
C LEU A 671 14.14 -10.84 -24.52
N GLU A 672 14.09 -10.66 -25.83
CA GLU A 672 15.18 -10.04 -26.58
C GLU A 672 15.23 -8.54 -26.24
N LEU A 673 16.39 -8.07 -25.80
CA LEU A 673 16.58 -6.67 -25.41
C LEU A 673 17.33 -5.86 -26.48
N PHE A 674 18.46 -6.37 -26.92
CA PHE A 674 19.35 -5.70 -27.85
C PHE A 674 20.26 -6.72 -28.52
N GLN A 675 21.00 -6.27 -29.51
CA GLN A 675 22.06 -7.03 -30.17
C GLN A 675 23.42 -6.52 -29.68
N ASP A 676 24.36 -7.41 -29.51
CA ASP A 676 25.75 -7.06 -29.19
C ASP A 676 26.51 -6.57 -30.42
N SER A 677 27.80 -6.21 -30.22
CA SER A 677 28.66 -5.69 -31.30
C SER A 677 28.89 -6.68 -32.45
N GLU A 678 28.62 -7.96 -32.26
CA GLU A 678 28.70 -9.02 -33.26
C GLU A 678 27.36 -9.36 -33.90
N GLY A 679 26.28 -8.62 -33.56
CA GLY A 679 24.92 -8.84 -34.05
C GLY A 679 24.20 -10.02 -33.39
N ARG A 680 24.70 -10.55 -32.28
CA ARG A 680 24.05 -11.65 -31.53
C ARG A 680 22.99 -11.09 -30.60
N ALA A 681 21.81 -11.70 -30.62
CA ALA A 681 20.73 -11.30 -29.71
C ALA A 681 21.08 -11.61 -28.24
N VAL A 682 20.97 -10.58 -27.40
CA VAL A 682 21.07 -10.69 -25.95
C VAL A 682 19.66 -10.78 -25.36
N ASN A 683 19.36 -11.90 -24.73
CA ASN A 683 18.05 -12.21 -24.18
C ASN A 683 18.07 -12.23 -22.66
N VAL A 684 17.06 -11.68 -22.01
CA VAL A 684 16.76 -11.99 -20.61
C VAL A 684 15.87 -13.22 -20.57
N ARG A 685 16.23 -14.15 -19.71
CA ARG A 685 15.50 -15.40 -19.46
C ARG A 685 15.02 -15.48 -18.04
N VAL A 686 13.78 -15.93 -17.88
CA VAL A 686 13.22 -16.24 -16.57
C VAL A 686 13.41 -17.72 -16.28
N GLY A 687 14.42 -18.03 -15.45
CA GLY A 687 14.78 -19.39 -15.06
C GLY A 687 14.19 -19.78 -13.70
N ARG A 688 14.29 -21.09 -13.39
CA ARG A 688 13.81 -21.66 -12.11
C ARG A 688 14.47 -21.01 -10.88
N TYR A 689 15.71 -20.53 -11.04
CA TYR A 689 16.51 -19.95 -9.96
C TYR A 689 16.56 -18.42 -9.97
N GLY A 690 15.89 -17.79 -10.92
CA GLY A 690 15.82 -16.33 -11.10
C GLY A 690 16.08 -15.93 -12.54
N PRO A 691 16.06 -14.61 -12.84
CA PRO A 691 16.37 -14.09 -14.17
C PRO A 691 17.87 -14.21 -14.45
N TYR A 692 18.21 -14.41 -15.72
CA TYR A 692 19.58 -14.42 -16.24
C TYR A 692 19.58 -13.90 -17.66
N ILE A 693 20.73 -13.40 -18.11
CA ILE A 693 20.97 -13.04 -19.50
C ILE A 693 21.64 -14.18 -20.24
N GLU A 694 21.29 -14.37 -21.53
CA GLU A 694 21.96 -15.30 -22.41
C GLU A 694 22.15 -14.74 -23.81
N ARG A 695 23.26 -15.14 -24.47
CA ARG A 695 23.49 -14.94 -25.91
C ARG A 695 24.05 -16.21 -26.51
N GLN A 696 23.71 -16.48 -27.75
CA GLN A 696 24.29 -17.60 -28.47
C GLN A 696 25.71 -17.28 -28.93
N ILE A 697 26.68 -18.12 -28.62
CA ILE A 697 28.09 -17.95 -28.96
C ILE A 697 28.58 -18.94 -30.02
N GLY A 698 27.83 -20.01 -30.28
CA GLY A 698 28.23 -21.03 -31.24
C GLY A 698 27.19 -22.11 -31.41
N VAL A 699 27.59 -23.15 -32.10
CA VAL A 699 26.86 -24.42 -32.22
C VAL A 699 27.84 -25.54 -31.96
N SER A 700 27.51 -26.46 -31.07
CA SER A 700 28.35 -27.62 -30.71
C SER A 700 28.54 -28.57 -31.88
N ALA A 701 29.49 -29.50 -31.78
CA ALA A 701 29.73 -30.55 -32.77
C ALA A 701 28.47 -31.42 -33.04
N ASP A 702 27.58 -31.51 -32.09
CA ASP A 702 26.31 -32.28 -32.16
C ASP A 702 25.14 -31.45 -32.76
N GLY A 703 25.39 -30.19 -33.17
CA GLY A 703 24.41 -29.29 -33.78
C GLY A 703 23.53 -28.54 -32.75
N GLU A 704 23.85 -28.60 -31.46
CA GLU A 704 23.15 -27.86 -30.43
C GLU A 704 23.74 -26.46 -30.26
N ALA A 705 22.86 -25.47 -30.01
CA ALA A 705 23.29 -24.08 -29.80
C ALA A 705 23.99 -23.91 -28.44
N GLU A 706 25.20 -23.35 -28.51
CA GLU A 706 25.98 -22.97 -27.31
C GLU A 706 25.66 -21.56 -26.85
N TYR A 707 25.43 -21.39 -25.55
CA TYR A 707 25.04 -20.13 -24.97
C TYR A 707 26.01 -19.67 -23.88
N GLN A 708 26.41 -18.41 -23.96
CA GLN A 708 27.00 -17.72 -22.81
C GLN A 708 25.87 -17.18 -21.93
N ARG A 709 25.98 -17.36 -20.61
CA ARG A 709 24.96 -16.99 -19.63
C ARG A 709 25.58 -16.22 -18.48
N ALA A 710 24.81 -15.26 -17.93
CA ALA A 710 25.18 -14.60 -16.68
C ALA A 710 23.94 -14.34 -15.83
N ASN A 711 24.06 -14.49 -14.50
CA ASN A 711 22.96 -14.23 -13.58
C ASN A 711 22.63 -12.73 -13.55
N LEU A 712 21.33 -12.42 -13.44
CA LEU A 712 20.84 -11.06 -13.32
C LEU A 712 20.31 -10.83 -11.90
N SER A 713 20.77 -9.75 -11.27
CA SER A 713 20.31 -9.40 -9.93
C SER A 713 18.86 -8.91 -9.93
N ASP A 714 18.10 -9.30 -8.90
CA ASP A 714 16.73 -8.76 -8.67
C ASP A 714 16.74 -7.24 -8.36
N THR A 715 17.91 -6.64 -8.12
CA THR A 715 18.06 -5.19 -7.85
C THR A 715 18.25 -4.36 -9.11
N THR A 716 18.66 -4.97 -10.22
CA THR A 716 18.82 -4.31 -11.52
C THR A 716 17.44 -4.09 -12.15
N THR A 717 17.07 -2.83 -12.34
CA THR A 717 15.79 -2.53 -13.01
C THR A 717 15.90 -2.76 -14.52
N PRO A 718 14.78 -3.07 -15.20
CA PRO A 718 14.83 -3.41 -16.63
C PRO A 718 15.46 -2.33 -17.51
N ASP A 719 15.23 -1.04 -17.23
CA ASP A 719 15.79 0.09 -17.97
C ASP A 719 17.27 0.36 -17.64
N GLU A 720 17.81 -0.18 -16.53
CA GLU A 720 19.23 -0.11 -16.17
C GLU A 720 20.05 -1.20 -16.85
N LEU A 721 19.43 -2.23 -17.42
CA LEU A 721 20.12 -3.30 -18.13
C LEU A 721 20.45 -2.85 -19.55
N THR A 722 21.55 -2.14 -19.69
CA THR A 722 22.13 -1.72 -20.99
C THR A 722 23.07 -2.76 -21.56
N LEU A 723 23.49 -2.61 -22.82
CA LEU A 723 24.48 -3.49 -23.44
C LEU A 723 25.80 -3.50 -22.65
N ASP A 724 26.26 -2.36 -22.17
CA ASP A 724 27.49 -2.24 -21.37
C ASP A 724 27.40 -3.01 -20.05
N VAL A 725 26.22 -2.97 -19.42
CA VAL A 725 25.97 -3.73 -18.19
C VAL A 725 25.93 -5.24 -18.49
N ALA A 726 25.29 -5.64 -19.58
CA ALA A 726 25.24 -7.04 -20.02
C ALA A 726 26.63 -7.60 -20.33
N GLU A 727 27.47 -6.83 -21.04
CA GLU A 727 28.86 -7.24 -21.36
C GLU A 727 29.72 -7.40 -20.10
N LYS A 728 29.57 -6.51 -19.12
CA LYS A 728 30.23 -6.64 -17.81
C LYS A 728 29.79 -7.91 -17.08
N LEU A 729 28.49 -8.24 -17.13
CA LEU A 729 27.94 -9.45 -16.54
C LEU A 729 28.47 -10.72 -17.25
N PHE A 730 28.54 -10.73 -18.58
CA PHE A 730 29.11 -11.83 -19.35
C PHE A 730 30.61 -12.01 -19.14
N ALA A 731 31.35 -10.93 -18.93
CA ALA A 731 32.78 -10.97 -18.63
C ALA A 731 33.09 -11.55 -17.22
N THR A 732 32.11 -11.53 -16.32
CA THR A 732 32.25 -12.07 -14.95
C THR A 732 32.15 -13.61 -14.99
N PRO A 733 33.18 -14.37 -14.56
CA PRO A 733 33.14 -15.83 -14.57
C PRO A 733 31.95 -16.36 -13.74
N GLN A 734 31.17 -17.27 -14.33
CA GLN A 734 30.01 -17.90 -13.61
C GLN A 734 30.42 -18.74 -12.41
N SER A 735 31.62 -19.35 -12.47
CA SER A 735 32.24 -20.03 -11.31
C SER A 735 32.51 -19.07 -10.16
N GLY A 736 32.51 -17.77 -10.43
CA GLY A 736 32.92 -16.70 -9.53
C GLY A 736 34.44 -16.49 -9.58
N ARG A 737 34.88 -15.32 -9.11
CA ARG A 737 36.31 -15.02 -8.96
C ARG A 737 36.84 -15.75 -7.74
N GLU A 738 37.84 -16.61 -7.94
CA GLU A 738 38.51 -17.33 -6.84
C GLU A 738 39.30 -16.33 -5.98
N LEU A 739 39.08 -16.39 -4.66
CA LEU A 739 39.71 -15.51 -3.70
C LEU A 739 40.84 -16.24 -2.96
N GLY A 740 40.71 -17.57 -2.77
CA GLY A 740 41.61 -18.41 -2.03
C GLY A 740 40.86 -19.43 -1.16
N ARG A 741 41.61 -20.23 -0.40
CA ARG A 741 41.02 -21.29 0.42
C ARG A 741 40.71 -20.85 1.83
N ASN A 742 39.58 -21.35 2.36
CA ASN A 742 39.20 -21.12 3.75
C ASN A 742 40.11 -21.94 4.67
N PRO A 743 40.89 -21.30 5.59
CA PRO A 743 41.80 -22.01 6.49
C PRO A 743 41.13 -23.04 7.41
N LYS A 744 39.83 -22.99 7.61
CA LYS A 744 39.09 -23.88 8.51
C LYS A 744 38.70 -25.23 7.89
N ASN A 745 38.41 -25.25 6.58
CA ASN A 745 37.85 -26.42 5.90
C ASN A 745 38.46 -26.66 4.51
N ASP A 746 39.48 -25.91 4.14
CA ASP A 746 40.20 -25.98 2.86
C ASP A 746 39.33 -25.83 1.60
N ARG A 747 38.11 -25.36 1.74
CA ARG A 747 37.21 -25.05 0.61
C ARG A 747 37.65 -23.79 -0.10
N MET A 748 37.56 -23.79 -1.43
CA MET A 748 37.78 -22.58 -2.23
C MET A 748 36.67 -21.57 -1.97
N ILE A 749 37.02 -20.31 -1.70
CA ILE A 749 36.09 -19.21 -1.57
C ILE A 749 36.06 -18.47 -2.89
N VAL A 750 34.86 -18.18 -3.39
CA VAL A 750 34.63 -17.40 -4.63
C VAL A 750 33.71 -16.24 -4.37
N ALA A 751 33.98 -15.15 -5.08
CA ALA A 751 33.07 -13.99 -5.15
C ALA A 751 32.28 -14.02 -6.45
N LYS A 752 30.97 -13.86 -6.39
CA LYS A 752 30.09 -13.91 -7.57
C LYS A 752 28.81 -13.10 -7.40
N GLU A 753 28.18 -12.79 -8.51
CA GLU A 753 26.86 -12.20 -8.55
C GLU A 753 25.77 -13.26 -8.25
N GLY A 754 24.77 -12.87 -7.47
CA GLY A 754 23.65 -13.71 -7.15
C GLY A 754 22.31 -12.97 -7.23
N ARG A 755 21.22 -13.72 -7.15
CA ARG A 755 19.84 -13.19 -7.21
C ARG A 755 19.57 -12.03 -6.23
N PHE A 756 20.23 -12.07 -5.06
CA PHE A 756 20.02 -11.07 -4.00
C PHE A 756 21.15 -10.03 -3.90
N GLY A 757 21.94 -9.93 -4.95
CA GLY A 757 23.15 -9.10 -5.03
C GLY A 757 24.45 -9.89 -4.92
N PRO A 758 25.60 -9.21 -4.96
CA PRO A 758 26.90 -9.85 -4.90
C PRO A 758 27.17 -10.52 -3.57
N TYR A 759 27.84 -11.69 -3.60
CA TYR A 759 28.12 -12.50 -2.42
C TYR A 759 29.41 -13.33 -2.55
N VAL A 760 29.94 -13.76 -1.42
CA VAL A 760 31.01 -14.75 -1.34
C VAL A 760 30.44 -16.06 -0.87
N THR A 761 30.99 -17.18 -1.40
CA THR A 761 30.57 -18.53 -1.03
C THR A 761 31.73 -19.49 -1.12
N GLU A 762 31.65 -20.54 -0.33
CA GLU A 762 32.57 -21.69 -0.43
C GLU A 762 32.14 -22.63 -1.56
N LEU A 763 33.10 -23.19 -2.30
CA LEU A 763 32.84 -24.25 -3.27
C LEU A 763 33.05 -25.60 -2.58
N VAL A 764 32.06 -26.47 -2.66
CA VAL A 764 32.15 -27.86 -2.26
C VAL A 764 32.76 -28.64 -3.44
N ASN A 765 33.82 -29.37 -3.21
CA ASN A 765 34.43 -30.19 -4.27
C ASN A 765 33.70 -31.55 -4.44
N ASP A 766 33.84 -32.15 -5.60
CA ASP A 766 33.12 -33.38 -5.94
C ASP A 766 33.58 -34.56 -5.06
N ASP A 767 34.85 -34.61 -4.66
CA ASP A 767 35.39 -35.68 -3.78
C ASP A 767 34.78 -35.59 -2.38
N GLU A 768 34.62 -34.37 -1.83
CA GLU A 768 33.96 -34.14 -0.55
C GLU A 768 32.48 -34.56 -0.63
N ARG A 769 31.81 -34.24 -1.75
CA ARG A 769 30.43 -34.64 -1.98
C ARG A 769 30.26 -36.17 -2.00
N VAL A 770 31.09 -36.87 -2.74
CA VAL A 770 31.06 -38.35 -2.81
C VAL A 770 31.24 -38.95 -1.42
N GLN A 771 32.19 -38.43 -0.63
CA GLN A 771 32.43 -38.92 0.74
C GLN A 771 31.24 -38.68 1.67
N VAL A 772 30.59 -37.52 1.57
CA VAL A 772 29.43 -37.20 2.40
C VAL A 772 28.21 -37.99 1.97
N GLU A 773 27.99 -38.20 0.66
CA GLU A 773 26.92 -39.04 0.15
C GLU A 773 27.07 -40.49 0.65
N ALA A 774 28.27 -41.07 0.62
CA ALA A 774 28.54 -42.42 1.16
C ALA A 774 28.22 -42.50 2.67
N LYS A 775 28.65 -41.51 3.46
CA LYS A 775 28.32 -41.44 4.89
C LYS A 775 26.81 -41.23 5.14
N ALA A 776 26.12 -40.42 4.33
CA ALA A 776 24.69 -40.24 4.43
C ALA A 776 23.90 -41.52 4.13
N GLU A 777 24.38 -42.33 3.17
CA GLU A 777 23.83 -43.66 2.91
C GLU A 777 23.97 -44.62 4.09
N GLU A 778 25.15 -44.65 4.76
CA GLU A 778 25.39 -45.43 5.97
C GLU A 778 24.47 -45.00 7.13
N ILE A 779 24.32 -43.67 7.33
CA ILE A 779 23.40 -43.10 8.35
C ILE A 779 21.98 -43.57 8.10
N VAL A 780 21.47 -43.41 6.86
CA VAL A 780 20.09 -43.80 6.51
C VAL A 780 19.90 -45.32 6.60
N ALA A 781 20.92 -46.12 6.27
CA ALA A 781 20.85 -47.56 6.47
C ALA A 781 20.77 -47.93 7.96
N SER A 782 21.52 -47.24 8.82
CA SER A 782 21.48 -47.39 10.29
C SER A 782 20.11 -46.95 10.87
N GLU A 783 19.58 -45.81 10.44
CA GLU A 783 18.24 -45.32 10.85
C GLU A 783 17.15 -46.37 10.50
N ARG A 784 17.21 -46.96 9.30
CA ARG A 784 16.27 -48.02 8.86
C ARG A 784 16.36 -49.29 9.70
N LYS A 785 17.59 -49.73 9.99
CA LYS A 785 17.83 -50.89 10.83
C LYS A 785 17.26 -50.66 12.25
N ALA A 786 17.51 -49.50 12.83
CA ALA A 786 16.96 -49.10 14.13
C ALA A 786 15.42 -49.05 14.13
N GLU A 787 14.81 -48.55 13.02
CA GLU A 787 13.32 -48.56 12.88
C GLU A 787 12.80 -50.01 12.84
N ASP A 788 13.43 -50.90 12.12
CA ASP A 788 13.00 -52.29 12.04
C ASP A 788 13.21 -53.04 13.37
N GLU A 789 14.30 -52.81 14.12
CA GLU A 789 14.52 -53.31 15.46
C GLU A 789 13.46 -52.81 16.46
N GLN A 790 13.13 -51.52 16.40
CA GLN A 790 12.08 -50.95 17.21
C GLN A 790 10.69 -51.55 16.88
N ARG A 791 10.40 -51.75 15.61
CA ARG A 791 9.16 -52.40 15.14
C ARG A 791 9.08 -53.87 15.60
N ALA A 792 10.21 -54.61 15.56
CA ALA A 792 10.32 -55.97 16.09
C ALA A 792 10.02 -56.00 17.59
N ALA A 793 10.59 -55.06 18.36
CA ALA A 793 10.34 -54.93 19.79
C ALA A 793 8.85 -54.62 20.10
N GLU A 794 8.16 -53.90 19.17
CA GLU A 794 6.73 -53.63 19.25
C GLU A 794 5.84 -54.78 18.69
N GLY A 795 6.42 -55.91 18.26
CA GLY A 795 5.68 -57.04 17.68
C GLY A 795 5.07 -56.73 16.29
N LYS A 796 5.59 -55.75 15.59
CA LYS A 796 5.17 -55.38 14.23
C LYS A 796 6.07 -56.01 13.18
N ARG A 797 5.50 -56.29 11.98
CA ARG A 797 6.34 -56.78 10.85
C ARG A 797 7.31 -55.72 10.40
N ALA A 798 8.51 -56.15 9.92
CA ALA A 798 9.48 -55.30 9.26
C ALA A 798 8.83 -54.48 8.11
N LYS A 799 9.35 -53.29 7.87
CA LYS A 799 8.82 -52.41 6.82
C LYS A 799 9.34 -52.85 5.46
N ASN A 800 8.50 -52.85 4.44
CA ASN A 800 8.97 -53.12 3.07
C ASN A 800 9.63 -51.84 2.52
N TRP A 801 10.96 -51.85 2.53
CA TRP A 801 11.82 -50.77 2.09
C TRP A 801 12.00 -50.68 0.56
N GLU A 802 11.51 -51.67 -0.21
CA GLU A 802 11.57 -51.70 -1.68
C GLU A 802 10.41 -51.00 -2.38
N THR A 803 9.44 -50.55 -1.63
CA THR A 803 8.33 -49.80 -2.24
C THR A 803 8.82 -48.49 -2.85
N LYS A 804 8.26 -48.08 -4.00
CA LYS A 804 8.60 -46.82 -4.67
C LYS A 804 8.57 -45.62 -3.72
N THR A 805 7.66 -45.61 -2.76
CA THR A 805 7.56 -44.56 -1.73
C THR A 805 8.72 -44.61 -0.75
N ALA A 806 9.12 -45.78 -0.29
CA ALA A 806 10.24 -45.95 0.65
C ALA A 806 11.60 -45.67 0.00
N VAL A 807 11.77 -46.01 -1.28
CA VAL A 807 12.99 -45.66 -2.05
C VAL A 807 13.08 -44.15 -2.17
N LYS A 808 11.99 -43.47 -2.57
CA LYS A 808 11.96 -42.00 -2.67
C LYS A 808 12.17 -41.30 -1.32
N GLN A 809 11.71 -41.88 -0.22
CA GLN A 809 12.00 -41.38 1.13
C GLN A 809 13.49 -41.56 1.51
N LYS A 810 14.14 -42.67 1.07
CA LYS A 810 15.58 -42.87 1.26
C LYS A 810 16.37 -41.78 0.55
N GLU A 811 16.12 -41.61 -0.76
CA GLU A 811 16.79 -40.62 -1.59
C GLU A 811 16.62 -39.19 -1.00
N LYS A 812 15.39 -38.86 -0.57
CA LYS A 812 15.12 -37.56 0.06
C LYS A 812 15.90 -37.38 1.37
N ARG A 813 15.96 -38.39 2.22
CA ARG A 813 16.68 -38.31 3.49
C ARG A 813 18.19 -38.24 3.31
N ILE A 814 18.76 -38.97 2.33
CA ILE A 814 20.16 -38.83 1.95
C ILE A 814 20.43 -37.40 1.48
N ALA A 815 19.61 -36.87 0.58
CA ALA A 815 19.76 -35.51 0.09
C ALA A 815 19.68 -34.46 1.24
N GLU A 816 18.79 -34.64 2.21
CA GLU A 816 18.69 -33.77 3.39
C GLU A 816 19.96 -33.77 4.23
N ILE A 817 20.55 -34.97 4.48
CA ILE A 817 21.81 -35.12 5.26
C ILE A 817 22.98 -34.52 4.49
N VAL A 818 23.05 -34.75 3.17
CA VAL A 818 24.10 -34.20 2.30
C VAL A 818 24.01 -32.68 2.27
N ASP A 819 22.82 -32.12 2.04
CA ASP A 819 22.60 -30.67 2.01
C ASP A 819 22.93 -30.00 3.37
N GLU A 820 22.62 -30.65 4.47
CA GLU A 820 22.92 -30.14 5.82
C GLU A 820 24.43 -30.20 6.12
N THR A 821 25.12 -31.26 5.71
CA THR A 821 26.57 -31.50 5.98
C THR A 821 27.44 -30.66 5.06
N LEU A 822 27.08 -30.55 3.77
CA LEU A 822 27.84 -29.81 2.75
C LEU A 822 27.46 -28.36 2.64
N LYS A 823 26.55 -27.84 3.48
CA LYS A 823 26.11 -26.47 3.39
C LYS A 823 27.29 -25.49 3.30
N PRO A 824 27.49 -24.82 2.14
CA PRO A 824 28.60 -23.89 1.98
C PRO A 824 28.38 -22.66 2.83
N GLY A 825 29.45 -22.14 3.42
CA GLY A 825 29.44 -20.79 3.97
C GLY A 825 29.12 -19.80 2.87
N THR A 826 28.16 -18.91 3.11
CA THR A 826 27.72 -17.88 2.13
C THR A 826 27.43 -16.59 2.85
N ALA A 827 27.92 -15.45 2.33
CA ALA A 827 27.67 -14.13 2.89
C ALA A 827 27.54 -13.09 1.77
N SER A 828 26.55 -12.19 1.88
CA SER A 828 26.40 -11.06 0.96
C SER A 828 27.54 -10.05 1.16
N LEU A 829 28.02 -9.45 0.07
CA LEU A 829 28.95 -8.35 0.13
C LEU A 829 28.28 -7.11 0.73
N PHE A 830 29.04 -6.24 1.33
CA PHE A 830 28.58 -4.92 1.78
C PHE A 830 28.44 -3.97 0.59
N LYS A 831 27.75 -2.86 0.78
CA LYS A 831 27.41 -1.93 -0.30
C LYS A 831 28.62 -1.37 -1.06
N ASP A 832 29.71 -1.20 -0.35
CA ASP A 832 30.96 -0.63 -0.90
C ASP A 832 31.93 -1.70 -1.40
N MET A 833 31.49 -2.99 -1.42
CA MET A 833 32.29 -4.12 -1.87
C MET A 833 31.78 -4.66 -3.22
N GLU A 834 32.67 -4.88 -4.14
CA GLU A 834 32.37 -5.46 -5.47
C GLU A 834 33.02 -6.85 -5.61
N PRO A 835 32.43 -7.79 -6.36
CA PRO A 835 33.03 -9.10 -6.60
C PRO A 835 34.42 -9.00 -7.27
N ALA A 836 34.64 -7.95 -8.05
CA ALA A 836 35.89 -7.71 -8.75
C ALA A 836 37.05 -7.33 -7.81
N THR A 837 36.75 -6.69 -6.67
CA THR A 837 37.77 -6.07 -5.80
C THR A 837 37.87 -6.70 -4.41
N VAL A 838 36.84 -7.45 -3.95
CA VAL A 838 36.82 -8.06 -2.61
C VAL A 838 38.02 -9.00 -2.41
N THR A 839 38.66 -8.89 -1.24
CA THR A 839 39.83 -9.72 -0.86
C THR A 839 39.43 -11.00 -0.13
N LEU A 840 40.35 -11.98 -0.04
CA LEU A 840 40.15 -13.20 0.76
C LEU A 840 39.90 -12.87 2.23
N GLU A 841 40.59 -11.89 2.78
CA GLU A 841 40.47 -11.50 4.19
C GLU A 841 39.08 -10.94 4.48
N GLN A 842 38.59 -10.03 3.60
CA GLN A 842 37.22 -9.52 3.68
C GLN A 842 36.16 -10.62 3.55
N ALA A 843 36.39 -11.56 2.63
CA ALA A 843 35.48 -12.70 2.44
C ALA A 843 35.40 -13.59 3.68
N LEU A 844 36.53 -13.87 4.31
CA LEU A 844 36.60 -14.65 5.56
C LEU A 844 35.91 -13.92 6.73
N GLN A 845 36.03 -12.59 6.80
CA GLN A 845 35.30 -11.78 7.78
C GLN A 845 33.80 -11.88 7.55
N LEU A 846 33.32 -11.74 6.32
CA LEU A 846 31.91 -11.86 5.98
C LEU A 846 31.36 -13.27 6.27
N LEU A 847 32.11 -14.32 5.93
CA LEU A 847 31.73 -15.71 6.20
C LEU A 847 31.74 -16.07 7.70
N SER A 848 32.36 -15.24 8.55
CA SER A 848 32.32 -15.42 10.01
C SER A 848 30.99 -14.92 10.64
N LEU A 849 30.11 -14.29 9.86
CA LEU A 849 28.82 -13.78 10.35
C LEU A 849 27.78 -14.92 10.49
N PRO A 850 26.91 -14.89 11.51
CA PRO A 850 26.77 -13.83 12.54
C PRO A 850 27.90 -13.86 13.59
N ARG A 851 28.49 -12.69 13.88
CA ARG A 851 29.51 -12.56 14.92
C ARG A 851 28.85 -12.52 16.30
N GLU A 852 29.30 -13.36 17.22
CA GLU A 852 28.93 -13.27 18.62
C GLU A 852 29.66 -12.09 19.28
N VAL A 853 28.90 -11.09 19.76
CA VAL A 853 29.41 -9.92 20.45
C VAL A 853 29.73 -10.26 21.92
N GLY A 854 28.91 -11.16 22.49
CA GLY A 854 29.02 -11.64 23.85
C GLY A 854 27.67 -11.99 24.47
N VAL A 855 27.70 -12.42 25.73
CA VAL A 855 26.50 -12.79 26.50
C VAL A 855 26.13 -11.65 27.44
N ASP A 856 24.87 -11.20 27.40
CA ASP A 856 24.39 -10.14 28.32
C ASP A 856 24.27 -10.72 29.74
N PRO A 857 25.02 -10.19 30.73
CA PRO A 857 24.97 -10.68 32.11
C PRO A 857 23.57 -10.52 32.77
N SER A 858 22.69 -9.68 32.23
CA SER A 858 21.39 -9.40 32.84
C SER A 858 20.37 -10.51 32.67
N ASP A 859 20.45 -11.26 31.58
CA ASP A 859 19.50 -12.32 31.20
C ASP A 859 20.18 -13.58 30.61
N ASN A 860 21.49 -13.58 30.56
CA ASN A 860 22.33 -14.66 30.04
C ASN A 860 22.01 -15.02 28.56
N ALA A 861 21.56 -14.03 27.78
CA ALA A 861 21.23 -14.19 26.37
C ALA A 861 22.42 -13.76 25.48
N PRO A 862 22.76 -14.54 24.44
CA PRO A 862 23.79 -14.17 23.49
C PRO A 862 23.33 -13.00 22.62
N ILE A 863 24.23 -12.05 22.39
CA ILE A 863 24.05 -10.94 21.45
C ILE A 863 24.92 -11.23 20.23
N THR A 864 24.30 -11.23 19.05
CA THR A 864 25.02 -11.41 17.78
C THR A 864 24.89 -10.18 16.90
N ALA A 865 25.96 -9.85 16.17
CA ALA A 865 25.97 -8.80 15.14
C ALA A 865 25.97 -9.45 13.75
N GLN A 866 25.11 -8.95 12.86
CA GLN A 866 24.93 -9.53 11.53
C GLN A 866 24.35 -8.52 10.54
N ASN A 867 24.50 -8.79 9.25
CA ASN A 867 23.86 -8.03 8.19
C ASN A 867 22.53 -8.68 7.76
N GLY A 868 21.55 -7.92 7.41
CA GLY A 868 20.25 -8.40 6.96
C GLY A 868 19.65 -7.54 5.84
N ARG A 869 18.50 -7.97 5.32
CA ARG A 869 17.79 -7.27 4.22
C ARG A 869 17.58 -5.75 4.45
N TYR A 870 17.58 -5.32 5.69
CA TYR A 870 17.35 -3.91 6.06
C TYR A 870 18.60 -3.22 6.62
N GLY A 871 19.77 -3.82 6.41
CA GLY A 871 21.06 -3.32 6.87
C GLY A 871 21.59 -4.02 8.13
N PRO A 872 22.70 -3.52 8.70
CA PRO A 872 23.38 -4.12 9.83
C PRO A 872 22.55 -4.03 11.12
N TYR A 873 22.58 -5.10 11.94
CA TYR A 873 21.80 -5.14 13.17
C TYR A 873 22.38 -6.09 14.22
N LEU A 874 22.04 -5.79 15.47
CA LEU A 874 22.23 -6.69 16.61
C LEU A 874 20.99 -7.54 16.82
N LYS A 875 21.18 -8.81 17.22
CA LYS A 875 20.10 -9.72 17.60
C LYS A 875 20.37 -10.30 18.98
N LYS A 876 19.33 -10.21 19.85
CA LYS A 876 19.28 -10.81 21.18
C LYS A 876 17.93 -11.51 21.32
N GLY A 877 17.91 -12.84 21.20
CA GLY A 877 16.67 -13.61 21.11
C GLY A 877 15.75 -13.13 19.99
N ASN A 878 14.57 -12.60 20.34
CA ASN A 878 13.60 -12.04 19.39
C ASN A 878 13.71 -10.50 19.24
N ASP A 879 14.60 -9.85 19.98
CA ASP A 879 14.82 -8.40 19.85
C ASP A 879 15.97 -8.13 18.88
N SER A 880 15.69 -7.28 17.87
CA SER A 880 16.70 -6.83 16.90
C SER A 880 16.84 -5.31 17.00
N ARG A 881 18.07 -4.81 16.89
CA ARG A 881 18.43 -3.39 16.94
C ARG A 881 19.36 -3.04 15.79
N SER A 882 19.02 -2.01 14.99
CA SER A 882 19.86 -1.57 13.87
C SER A 882 21.17 -0.97 14.37
N LEU A 883 22.22 -1.22 13.64
CA LEU A 883 23.52 -0.56 13.75
C LEU A 883 23.59 0.63 12.77
N ALA A 884 24.49 1.55 12.99
CA ALA A 884 24.61 2.76 12.18
C ALA A 884 25.38 2.51 10.87
N SER A 885 26.36 1.61 10.87
CA SER A 885 27.15 1.25 9.69
C SER A 885 27.46 -0.25 9.64
N GLU A 886 27.83 -0.74 8.46
CA GLU A 886 28.22 -2.14 8.26
C GLU A 886 29.54 -2.47 8.98
N GLU A 887 30.45 -1.53 9.12
CA GLU A 887 31.70 -1.69 9.88
C GLU A 887 31.46 -1.96 11.36
N GLN A 888 30.39 -1.41 11.93
CA GLN A 888 30.04 -1.66 13.32
C GLN A 888 29.73 -3.13 13.61
N ILE A 889 29.38 -3.94 12.60
CA ILE A 889 29.18 -5.37 12.79
C ILE A 889 30.45 -6.02 13.38
N PHE A 890 31.63 -5.58 12.95
CA PHE A 890 32.90 -6.14 13.35
C PHE A 890 33.55 -5.44 14.56
N THR A 891 33.21 -4.17 14.77
CA THR A 891 33.86 -3.34 15.78
C THR A 891 33.08 -3.20 17.09
N ILE A 892 31.75 -3.38 17.07
CA ILE A 892 30.90 -3.16 18.25
C ILE A 892 31.29 -4.07 19.42
N THR A 893 31.41 -3.47 20.60
CA THR A 893 31.71 -4.14 21.86
C THR A 893 30.44 -4.55 22.61
N LEU A 894 30.57 -5.47 23.58
CA LEU A 894 29.42 -5.92 24.40
C LEU A 894 28.78 -4.78 25.18
N ASP A 895 29.59 -3.84 25.70
CA ASP A 895 29.08 -2.70 26.47
C ASP A 895 28.30 -1.72 25.59
N GLU A 896 28.76 -1.47 24.39
CA GLU A 896 28.02 -0.65 23.41
C GLU A 896 26.71 -1.34 22.98
N ALA A 897 26.75 -2.63 22.69
CA ALA A 897 25.54 -3.40 22.38
C ALA A 897 24.52 -3.35 23.52
N ARG A 898 24.98 -3.45 24.79
CA ARG A 898 24.11 -3.32 25.97
C ARG A 898 23.51 -1.92 26.09
N ARG A 899 24.25 -0.85 25.77
CA ARG A 899 23.72 0.53 25.71
C ARG A 899 22.59 0.65 24.68
N ILE A 900 22.80 0.07 23.48
CA ILE A 900 21.76 0.05 22.43
C ILE A 900 20.50 -0.69 22.89
N TYR A 901 20.63 -1.80 23.63
CA TYR A 901 19.48 -2.52 24.19
C TYR A 901 18.83 -1.82 25.39
N ALA A 902 19.55 -1.00 26.13
CA ALA A 902 18.99 -0.21 27.23
C ALA A 902 18.10 0.94 26.75
N GLU A 903 18.26 1.40 25.51
CA GLU A 903 17.35 2.38 24.90
C GLU A 903 15.98 1.75 24.58
N PRO A 904 14.87 2.51 24.75
CA PRO A 904 13.55 2.01 24.38
C PRO A 904 13.47 1.72 22.87
N LYS A 905 12.92 0.56 22.49
CA LYS A 905 12.77 0.16 21.08
C LYS A 905 11.94 1.19 20.30
N ARG A 906 12.55 1.88 19.37
CA ARG A 906 11.87 2.83 18.49
C ARG A 906 10.93 2.05 17.56
N ARG A 907 9.62 2.13 17.78
CA ARG A 907 8.59 1.57 16.88
C ARG A 907 8.33 2.58 15.77
N GLY A 908 8.82 2.32 14.57
CA GLY A 908 8.47 3.10 13.38
C GLY A 908 9.49 2.96 12.25
N ARG A 909 9.05 2.51 11.08
CA ARG A 909 9.80 2.65 9.83
C ARG A 909 10.00 4.14 9.54
N GLY A 910 11.25 4.60 9.48
CA GLY A 910 11.57 5.94 8.97
C GLY A 910 12.28 6.87 9.96
N ALA A 911 13.19 6.36 10.80
CA ALA A 911 14.23 7.20 11.38
C ALA A 911 15.58 6.77 10.76
N THR A 912 15.91 7.37 9.63
CA THR A 912 17.31 7.59 9.27
C THR A 912 17.99 8.16 10.52
N SER A 913 19.08 7.55 10.98
CA SER A 913 19.96 8.15 11.97
C SER A 913 20.32 9.53 11.41
N GLN A 914 19.84 10.57 12.08
CA GLN A 914 20.22 11.94 11.74
C GLN A 914 21.72 12.02 11.98
N SER A 915 22.49 12.06 10.90
CA SER A 915 23.94 12.18 10.98
C SER A 915 24.26 13.50 11.70
N VAL A 916 25.10 13.41 12.70
CA VAL A 916 25.68 14.61 13.30
C VAL A 916 26.66 15.17 12.29
N ILE A 917 26.38 16.37 11.75
CA ILE A 917 27.25 17.06 10.81
C ILE A 917 28.43 17.67 11.55
N LYS A 918 28.14 18.29 12.71
CA LYS A 918 29.13 18.95 13.57
C LYS A 918 28.72 18.88 15.03
N GLU A 919 29.66 18.57 15.92
CA GLU A 919 29.48 18.75 17.35
C GLU A 919 29.94 20.15 17.75
N LEU A 920 29.21 20.79 18.64
CA LEU A 920 29.42 22.16 19.15
C LEU A 920 29.55 22.15 20.68
N GLY A 921 29.98 23.24 21.25
CA GLY A 921 30.06 23.44 22.70
C GLY A 921 28.70 23.37 23.40
N ASP A 922 28.70 23.60 24.72
CA ASP A 922 27.48 23.57 25.51
C ASP A 922 26.61 24.81 25.26
N ASN A 923 25.30 24.64 25.28
CA ASN A 923 24.36 25.75 25.11
C ASN A 923 24.29 26.61 26.38
N ASP A 924 24.42 27.93 26.24
CA ASP A 924 24.47 28.89 27.34
C ASP A 924 23.23 28.88 28.26
N VAL A 925 22.08 28.42 27.77
CA VAL A 925 20.82 28.42 28.53
C VAL A 925 20.51 27.05 29.12
N SER A 926 20.75 25.95 28.36
CA SER A 926 20.42 24.61 28.82
C SER A 926 21.59 23.87 29.48
N GLY A 927 22.84 24.34 29.30
CA GLY A 927 24.03 23.67 29.76
C GLY A 927 24.25 22.27 29.16
N LYS A 928 23.73 22.01 27.96
CA LYS A 928 23.83 20.74 27.27
C LYS A 928 24.62 20.89 25.97
N PRO A 929 25.36 19.86 25.54
CA PRO A 929 26.10 19.90 24.31
C PRO A 929 25.17 20.13 23.10
N MET A 930 25.59 21.04 22.25
CA MET A 930 24.89 21.32 20.97
C MET A 930 25.47 20.48 19.83
N SER A 931 24.67 20.19 18.87
CA SER A 931 25.12 19.53 17.64
C SER A 931 24.32 20.02 16.43
N VAL A 932 24.99 20.15 15.29
CA VAL A 932 24.34 20.34 13.99
C VAL A 932 24.04 18.98 13.41
N ARG A 933 22.79 18.77 12.99
CA ARG A 933 22.32 17.50 12.46
C ARG A 933 21.59 17.70 11.14
N ASP A 934 21.68 16.70 10.28
CA ASP A 934 20.88 16.68 9.06
C ASP A 934 19.45 16.22 9.41
N GLY A 935 18.47 17.02 9.04
CA GLY A 935 17.05 16.78 9.31
C GLY A 935 16.23 16.69 8.04
N ARG A 936 15.06 16.08 8.16
CA ARG A 936 14.10 15.92 7.04
C ARG A 936 13.75 17.25 6.31
N PHE A 937 13.92 18.36 7.01
CA PHE A 937 13.61 19.70 6.49
C PHE A 937 14.87 20.56 6.29
N GLY A 938 16.03 19.92 6.17
CA GLY A 938 17.36 20.55 6.09
C GLY A 938 18.11 20.54 7.41
N PRO A 939 19.39 21.00 7.40
CA PRO A 939 20.24 21.02 8.57
C PRO A 939 19.65 21.88 9.70
N TYR A 940 19.83 21.42 10.94
CA TYR A 940 19.35 22.12 12.14
C TYR A 940 20.32 21.94 13.31
N VAL A 941 20.36 22.92 14.21
CA VAL A 941 21.09 22.82 15.47
C VAL A 941 20.15 22.37 16.59
N THR A 942 20.67 21.57 17.49
CA THR A 942 19.92 21.05 18.65
C THR A 942 20.81 20.95 19.87
N ASP A 943 20.24 21.22 21.06
CA ASP A 943 20.80 20.93 22.39
C ASP A 943 20.14 19.74 23.08
N GLY A 944 19.42 18.89 22.26
CA GLY A 944 18.65 17.75 22.75
C GLY A 944 17.30 18.11 23.39
N THR A 945 16.98 19.42 23.57
CA THR A 945 15.69 19.92 24.09
C THR A 945 14.98 20.83 23.12
N THR A 946 15.72 21.70 22.44
CA THR A 946 15.22 22.65 21.44
C THR A 946 15.90 22.37 20.10
N ASN A 947 15.16 22.48 19.01
CA ASN A 947 15.66 22.31 17.64
C ASN A 947 15.43 23.61 16.88
N ALA A 948 16.45 24.17 16.24
CA ALA A 948 16.36 25.35 15.40
C ALA A 948 16.96 25.05 14.02
N SER A 949 16.18 25.22 12.94
CA SER A 949 16.68 25.07 11.57
C SER A 949 17.70 26.15 11.25
N LEU A 950 18.74 25.78 10.52
CA LEU A 950 19.70 26.73 9.99
C LEU A 950 19.01 27.68 9.00
N ARG A 951 19.46 28.90 8.92
CA ARG A 951 18.94 29.90 7.98
C ARG A 951 19.68 29.83 6.65
N ARG A 952 19.04 30.39 5.62
CA ARG A 952 19.67 30.49 4.28
C ARG A 952 20.92 31.35 4.38
N GLY A 953 22.09 30.75 4.26
CA GLY A 953 23.40 31.38 4.44
C GLY A 953 24.24 30.85 5.62
N ASP A 954 23.64 30.02 6.52
CA ASP A 954 24.41 29.35 7.58
C ASP A 954 24.97 28.01 7.00
N ASP A 955 26.29 27.86 6.95
CA ASP A 955 26.94 26.62 6.55
C ASP A 955 26.94 25.61 7.73
N PRO A 956 26.37 24.41 7.52
CA PRO A 956 26.27 23.39 8.56
C PRO A 956 27.63 22.93 9.12
N THR A 957 28.68 23.02 8.32
CA THR A 957 30.04 22.58 8.70
C THR A 957 30.85 23.67 9.35
N GLU A 958 30.53 24.96 9.12
CA GLU A 958 31.22 26.11 9.67
C GLU A 958 30.47 26.81 10.79
N LEU A 959 29.27 26.35 11.20
CA LEU A 959 28.44 26.96 12.21
C LEU A 959 29.22 27.10 13.55
N THR A 960 29.27 28.31 14.10
CA THR A 960 29.96 28.61 15.40
C THR A 960 29.03 28.38 16.59
N ASP A 961 29.59 28.15 17.79
CA ASP A 961 28.83 27.98 19.04
C ASP A 961 27.94 29.20 19.33
N ALA A 962 28.48 30.41 19.09
CA ALA A 962 27.74 31.66 19.27
C ALA A 962 26.50 31.72 18.35
N ARG A 963 26.64 31.34 17.06
CA ARG A 963 25.53 31.34 16.14
C ARG A 963 24.51 30.25 16.45
N ALA A 964 24.95 29.09 16.91
CA ALA A 964 24.09 28.01 17.37
C ALA A 964 23.25 28.41 18.59
N ASN A 965 23.87 29.09 19.56
CA ASN A 965 23.18 29.65 20.73
C ASN A 965 22.15 30.71 20.37
N GLU A 966 22.47 31.59 19.42
CA GLU A 966 21.54 32.60 18.90
C GLU A 966 20.30 31.93 18.26
N LEU A 967 20.47 30.98 17.36
CA LEU A 967 19.37 30.26 16.69
C LEU A 967 18.48 29.53 17.69
N LEU A 968 19.05 28.85 18.69
CA LEU A 968 18.29 28.17 19.74
C LEU A 968 17.56 29.16 20.66
N SER A 969 18.16 30.34 20.98
CA SER A 969 17.52 31.38 21.81
C SER A 969 16.34 32.02 21.08
N GLU A 970 16.47 32.34 19.80
CA GLU A 970 15.39 32.86 18.96
C GLU A 970 14.22 31.87 18.85
N ARG A 971 14.53 30.56 18.68
CA ARG A 971 13.51 29.53 18.66
C ARG A 971 12.75 29.45 19.98
N ARG A 972 13.43 29.52 21.13
CA ARG A 972 12.78 29.53 22.43
C ARG A 972 11.93 30.78 22.66
N ALA A 973 12.41 31.95 22.22
CA ALA A 973 11.65 33.21 22.28
C ALA A 973 10.37 33.11 21.45
N LYS A 974 10.44 32.52 20.26
CA LYS A 974 9.27 32.28 19.42
C LYS A 974 8.29 31.29 20.05
N GLU A 975 8.77 30.22 20.64
CA GLU A 975 7.95 29.23 21.36
C GLU A 975 7.33 29.80 22.64
N ALA A 976 7.99 30.76 23.30
CA ALA A 976 7.45 31.49 24.43
C ALA A 976 6.38 32.51 23.99
N ALA A 977 6.53 33.13 22.81
CA ALA A 977 5.57 34.07 22.26
C ALA A 977 4.31 33.39 21.73
N ASP A 978 4.46 32.21 21.11
CA ASP A 978 3.34 31.35 20.63
C ASP A 978 2.67 30.57 21.78
N GLY A 979 3.28 30.49 22.97
CA GLY A 979 2.91 29.70 24.15
C GLY A 979 2.12 30.42 25.24
N GLY A 980 1.44 31.55 24.94
CA GLY A 980 0.61 32.30 25.87
C GLY A 980 -0.69 31.65 26.30
N ALA A 981 -0.74 30.32 26.47
CA ALA A 981 -1.83 29.60 27.13
C ALA A 981 -1.21 28.55 28.07
N GLU A 982 -1.45 28.72 29.35
CA GLU A 982 -0.97 27.89 30.46
C GLU A 982 -1.03 26.40 30.22
N LYS A 983 0.11 25.74 30.09
CA LYS A 983 0.24 24.31 30.41
C LYS A 983 0.59 24.14 31.90
N LYS A 984 -0.43 23.97 32.72
CA LYS A 984 -0.27 23.45 34.09
C LYS A 984 0.40 22.08 34.00
N ALA A 985 1.64 22.02 34.46
CA ALA A 985 2.34 20.77 34.70
C ALA A 985 1.68 20.03 35.88
N THR A 986 0.86 19.03 35.58
CA THR A 986 0.41 18.07 36.58
C THR A 986 1.53 17.08 36.87
N LYS A 987 2.24 17.32 37.98
CA LYS A 987 3.07 16.29 38.64
C LYS A 987 2.17 15.11 39.02
N LYS A 988 2.25 13.98 38.29
CA LYS A 988 1.74 12.70 38.76
C LYS A 988 2.70 12.14 39.81
N ALA A 989 2.33 12.30 41.08
CA ALA A 989 2.94 11.61 42.19
C ALA A 989 2.79 10.09 42.05
N ALA A 990 3.87 9.37 42.12
CA ALA A 990 3.91 7.92 42.13
C ALA A 990 3.17 7.39 43.38
N LYS A 991 2.01 6.78 43.20
CA LYS A 991 1.37 5.95 44.21
C LYS A 991 1.95 4.54 44.11
N LYS A 992 2.87 4.22 44.99
CA LYS A 992 3.28 2.83 45.30
C LYS A 992 2.05 2.08 45.83
N SER A 993 1.55 1.15 45.05
CA SER A 993 0.66 0.12 45.59
C SER A 993 1.47 -1.16 45.78
N THR A 994 1.68 -1.51 46.99
CA THR A 994 2.18 -2.79 47.47
C THR A 994 1.20 -3.89 47.09
N LYS A 995 1.55 -4.73 46.13
CA LYS A 995 0.83 -6.01 45.88
C LYS A 995 1.65 -7.14 46.48
N LYS A 996 1.04 -7.77 47.52
CA LYS A 996 1.49 -8.98 48.16
C LYS A 996 1.79 -10.08 47.18
N THR A 997 3.01 -10.60 47.28
CA THR A 997 3.48 -11.80 46.61
C THR A 997 2.83 -13.02 47.24
N THR A 998 2.01 -13.73 46.50
CA THR A 998 1.57 -15.08 46.89
C THR A 998 2.33 -16.09 46.03
N VAL A 999 3.27 -16.73 46.63
CA VAL A 999 4.03 -17.87 46.06
C VAL A 999 3.05 -19.03 45.87
N LYS A 1000 2.84 -19.46 44.64
CA LYS A 1000 2.23 -20.78 44.34
C LYS A 1000 3.31 -21.71 43.81
N LYS A 1001 3.59 -22.71 44.68
CA LYS A 1001 4.41 -23.88 44.37
C LYS A 1001 3.87 -24.63 43.16
N ALA A 1002 4.72 -24.92 42.20
CA ALA A 1002 4.44 -25.84 41.11
C ALA A 1002 4.45 -27.29 41.63
N VAL A 1003 3.32 -27.94 41.53
CA VAL A 1003 3.17 -29.38 41.73
C VAL A 1003 3.17 -30.05 40.36
N LYS A 1004 4.17 -30.90 40.14
CA LYS A 1004 4.27 -31.82 39.00
C LYS A 1004 3.11 -32.83 39.07
N LYS A 1005 2.33 -32.96 37.99
CA LYS A 1005 1.41 -34.07 37.78
C LYS A 1005 2.03 -35.15 36.91
N PRO A 1006 1.83 -36.41 37.26
CA PRO A 1006 2.34 -37.53 36.46
C PRO A 1006 1.38 -37.89 35.31
N ALA A 1007 1.97 -38.48 34.27
CA ALA A 1007 1.33 -38.99 33.06
C ALA A 1007 0.26 -40.05 33.39
N LYS A 1008 -0.95 -39.89 32.82
CA LYS A 1008 -1.95 -40.97 32.83
C LYS A 1008 -1.96 -41.69 31.49
N THR A 1009 -1.55 -42.92 31.54
CA THR A 1009 -1.75 -44.01 30.59
C THR A 1009 -3.24 -44.25 30.35
N THR A 1010 -3.70 -44.10 29.12
CA THR A 1010 -5.07 -44.48 28.75
C THR A 1010 -5.07 -45.89 28.15
N LYS A 1011 -5.72 -46.80 28.80
CA LYS A 1011 -6.00 -48.16 28.34
C LYS A 1011 -6.97 -48.14 27.15
N ARG A 1012 -6.59 -48.80 26.11
CA ARG A 1012 -7.37 -49.14 24.90
C ARG A 1012 -8.33 -50.29 25.27
N VAL A 1013 -9.65 -50.02 25.16
CA VAL A 1013 -10.65 -51.09 25.18
C VAL A 1013 -10.91 -51.55 23.75
N VAL A 1014 -10.60 -52.79 23.47
CA VAL A 1014 -10.98 -53.53 22.28
C VAL A 1014 -12.42 -54.00 22.42
N LYS A 1015 -13.26 -53.71 21.42
CA LYS A 1015 -14.49 -54.47 21.21
C LYS A 1015 -14.50 -55.01 19.76
N ALA A 1016 -14.51 -56.33 19.74
CA ALA A 1016 -14.65 -57.15 18.56
C ALA A 1016 -16.11 -57.23 18.08
N GLY A 1017 -16.27 -57.31 16.75
CA GLY A 1017 -17.10 -58.33 16.12
C GLY A 1017 -18.55 -57.99 15.77
N ARG A 1018 -18.99 -57.96 14.61
CA ARG A 1018 -19.55 -59.02 13.79
C ARG A 1018 -20.28 -58.47 12.55
N LYS A 1019 -20.02 -59.18 11.50
CA LYS A 1019 -20.67 -59.21 10.18
C LYS A 1019 -22.21 -59.04 10.20
N LYS A 1020 -22.70 -58.20 9.29
CA LYS A 1020 -23.46 -58.63 8.13
C LYS A 1020 -23.40 -57.53 7.08
#